data_061c3f829f6b6646dbf9ee553766fd38
#
_entry.id   061c3f829f6b6646dbf9ee553766fd38
#
_cell.length_a   1.000
_cell.length_b   1.000
_cell.length_c   1.000
_cell.angle_alpha   90.00
_cell.angle_beta   90.00
_cell.angle_gamma   90.00
#
_symmetry.space_group_name_H-M   'P 1'
#
loop_
_entity.id
_entity.type
_entity.pdbx_description
1 polymer ?
#
loop_
_entity_poly.entity_id
_entity_poly.type
_entity_poly.pdbx_seq_one_letter_code
_entity_poly.pdbx_strand_id
1 'polypeptide(L)'
;MSEAKILPTIDGDVINDKAWEGLSTIKTFTQKSPDEGNLSTEKTIVKIMYSEQTFYVSVVCYDSDPNKIVITDTRRDAPLDNTDSFMFVLDTYKDQQNGFVFGTNAGGIEYDAQVSGGGEGMSISSTRQSVGIGANYNINWDAAWEVKTKIGDFGWSAEFAIPFKTLRFSNNKNQSWGANFQRTIARRSEHVFWSPIPRQFSLNRLALAGIITGINVPSSRNLKVMPYVLSDKNNVKGQDSFSTSNNDFGLDAKVGVTSSLTLDLTYNTDFAQVEADEQQINLDRFSLFFPEKRGFFLENAGLFSAGENTYYGPDIEMFFSRRIGIVNGKQVPILGGGRLTGNIGGMKVGALNMSTKKVKDISDGDNYSILRLRKELPNRTHFGAMVTNRKGLGENGYTNSSYSFDGALGIGETIQLTAFAATTDPAQDVENKKTYAYVLEANRNTQAFTNQIRYSEVGENFNPGMGFVKRVGYRKVLFRILNRTRPKDLFGLLEIRPHITYWGYWKLNDGFQQTGFLHIDSHWEFRNGFRIDTGINFTKEGVEEGFPIVTDILVPKGTYNNKELHIRTNSNLTKPFSIIIVNKIGGFFSGDRKNTDTTLRYRFGDRFTSELISKYNDVNLPEGNFITHLVRSRLTYAITPKIYIQSLLQYNNQSDQWSMNWRFIWQQSAATGLYLVYNQTQDYDGIPIPNSTKSFAFKYSYLFDVMN
;
A
#
# COMPACT_ATOMS: atom_id res chain seq x y z
N MET A 1 -31.86 -5.36 -7.92
CA MET A 1 -31.56 -3.92 -8.12
C MET A 1 -32.53 -3.32 -9.14
N SER A 2 -32.79 -2.04 -9.05
CA SER A 2 -33.74 -1.35 -9.96
C SER A 2 -33.01 -0.28 -10.77
N GLU A 3 -33.43 -0.11 -12.01
CA GLU A 3 -33.02 1.03 -12.81
C GLU A 3 -33.65 2.32 -12.26
N ALA A 4 -32.88 3.39 -12.25
CA ALA A 4 -33.34 4.68 -11.73
C ALA A 4 -34.44 5.28 -12.57
N LYS A 5 -35.60 5.54 -11.99
CA LYS A 5 -36.68 6.28 -12.63
C LYS A 5 -36.44 7.78 -12.64
N ILE A 6 -35.78 8.27 -11.61
CA ILE A 6 -35.33 9.64 -11.40
C ILE A 6 -33.87 9.56 -11.01
N LEU A 7 -32.99 10.37 -11.60
CA LEU A 7 -31.59 10.43 -11.22
C LEU A 7 -31.44 11.17 -9.89
N PRO A 8 -30.59 10.68 -8.98
CA PRO A 8 -30.34 11.34 -7.70
C PRO A 8 -29.53 12.62 -7.90
N THR A 9 -29.75 13.59 -7.04
CA THR A 9 -28.90 14.75 -6.90
C THR A 9 -27.80 14.41 -5.91
N ILE A 10 -26.55 14.36 -6.35
CA ILE A 10 -25.43 13.97 -5.47
C ILE A 10 -25.04 15.18 -4.60
N ASP A 11 -25.77 15.38 -3.51
CA ASP A 11 -25.54 16.44 -2.52
C ASP A 11 -25.41 15.92 -1.08
N GLY A 12 -25.63 14.63 -0.87
CA GLY A 12 -25.55 13.92 0.40
C GLY A 12 -26.88 13.87 1.15
N ASP A 13 -27.95 14.50 0.67
CA ASP A 13 -29.26 14.54 1.31
C ASP A 13 -30.18 13.38 0.90
N VAL A 14 -29.80 12.17 1.25
CA VAL A 14 -30.53 10.94 0.93
C VAL A 14 -31.98 10.95 1.44
N ILE A 15 -32.25 11.65 2.54
CA ILE A 15 -33.55 11.61 3.21
C ILE A 15 -34.60 12.37 2.42
N ASN A 16 -34.23 13.50 1.83
CA ASN A 16 -35.13 14.41 1.13
C ASN A 16 -35.11 14.20 -0.40
N ASP A 17 -34.23 13.36 -0.94
CA ASP A 17 -34.16 13.07 -2.37
C ASP A 17 -35.16 11.97 -2.78
N LYS A 18 -36.14 12.36 -3.62
CA LYS A 18 -37.19 11.48 -4.14
C LYS A 18 -36.67 10.33 -5.00
N ALA A 19 -35.48 10.45 -5.56
CA ALA A 19 -34.88 9.39 -6.36
C ALA A 19 -34.69 8.10 -5.54
N TRP A 20 -34.52 8.20 -4.25
CA TRP A 20 -34.34 7.08 -3.34
C TRP A 20 -35.64 6.52 -2.75
N GLU A 21 -36.80 7.10 -3.06
CA GLU A 21 -38.08 6.61 -2.56
C GLU A 21 -38.48 5.29 -3.21
N GLY A 22 -39.15 4.42 -2.46
CA GLY A 22 -39.72 3.15 -2.99
C GLY A 22 -38.67 2.06 -3.35
N LEU A 23 -37.38 2.32 -3.22
CA LEU A 23 -36.33 1.34 -3.50
C LEU A 23 -36.20 0.30 -2.38
N SER A 24 -35.78 -0.91 -2.74
CA SER A 24 -35.42 -1.97 -1.79
C SER A 24 -34.28 -1.49 -0.87
N THR A 25 -34.40 -1.83 0.41
CA THR A 25 -33.46 -1.37 1.45
C THR A 25 -32.69 -2.52 2.07
N ILE A 26 -31.40 -2.32 2.29
CA ILE A 26 -30.52 -3.16 3.08
C ILE A 26 -30.47 -2.54 4.49
N LYS A 27 -30.89 -3.27 5.53
CA LYS A 27 -31.09 -2.73 6.89
C LYS A 27 -30.39 -3.53 7.99
N THR A 28 -30.08 -4.80 7.73
CA THR A 28 -29.51 -5.67 8.76
C THR A 28 -28.01 -5.65 8.64
N PHE A 29 -27.36 -5.14 9.67
CA PHE A 29 -25.91 -5.12 9.80
C PHE A 29 -25.50 -5.86 11.08
N THR A 30 -24.47 -6.70 10.96
CA THR A 30 -23.95 -7.53 12.02
C THR A 30 -22.55 -7.08 12.43
N GLN A 31 -22.28 -7.02 13.71
CA GLN A 31 -20.98 -6.65 14.24
C GLN A 31 -19.93 -7.74 13.93
N LYS A 32 -18.79 -7.27 13.44
CA LYS A 32 -17.53 -8.00 13.45
C LYS A 32 -16.77 -7.71 14.76
N SER A 33 -16.87 -6.51 15.27
CA SER A 33 -16.29 -6.00 16.53
C SER A 33 -17.13 -4.88 17.11
N PRO A 34 -17.16 -4.68 18.44
CA PRO A 34 -16.48 -5.48 19.46
C PRO A 34 -17.15 -6.84 19.73
N ASP A 35 -18.45 -6.98 19.51
CA ASP A 35 -19.23 -8.16 19.89
C ASP A 35 -19.69 -8.91 18.64
N GLU A 36 -18.79 -9.77 18.12
CA GLU A 36 -18.98 -10.54 16.88
C GLU A 36 -20.30 -11.30 16.87
N GLY A 37 -21.08 -11.11 15.79
CA GLY A 37 -22.36 -11.76 15.57
C GLY A 37 -23.57 -11.01 16.13
N ASN A 38 -23.38 -9.98 16.97
CA ASN A 38 -24.49 -9.13 17.44
C ASN A 38 -24.96 -8.19 16.33
N LEU A 39 -26.19 -7.70 16.45
CA LEU A 39 -26.69 -6.65 15.58
C LEU A 39 -25.94 -5.33 15.83
N SER A 40 -25.90 -4.47 14.80
CA SER A 40 -25.37 -3.11 14.93
C SER A 40 -26.09 -2.33 16.02
N THR A 41 -25.33 -1.56 16.80
CA THR A 41 -25.91 -0.69 17.87
C THR A 41 -26.62 0.54 17.30
N GLU A 42 -26.26 0.98 16.08
CA GLU A 42 -26.88 2.09 15.39
C GLU A 42 -27.45 1.62 14.05
N LYS A 43 -28.61 2.15 13.68
CA LYS A 43 -29.30 1.77 12.46
C LYS A 43 -28.57 2.27 11.21
N THR A 44 -28.46 1.42 10.21
CA THR A 44 -27.90 1.74 8.89
C THR A 44 -28.91 1.33 7.81
N ILE A 45 -29.16 2.19 6.83
CA ILE A 45 -30.02 1.90 5.68
C ILE A 45 -29.22 2.17 4.42
N VAL A 46 -29.09 1.16 3.56
CA VAL A 46 -28.44 1.30 2.24
C VAL A 46 -29.47 1.04 1.16
N LYS A 47 -29.41 1.84 0.10
CA LYS A 47 -30.19 1.65 -1.14
C LYS A 47 -29.26 1.68 -2.33
N ILE A 48 -29.58 0.92 -3.37
CA ILE A 48 -28.77 0.76 -4.57
C ILE A 48 -29.67 0.88 -5.78
N MET A 49 -29.25 1.66 -6.77
CA MET A 49 -29.87 1.74 -8.08
C MET A 49 -28.80 1.98 -9.16
N TYR A 50 -29.18 1.92 -10.42
CA TYR A 50 -28.30 2.24 -11.55
C TYR A 50 -29.05 2.98 -12.64
N SER A 51 -28.34 3.77 -13.43
CA SER A 51 -28.78 4.32 -14.71
C SER A 51 -28.02 3.65 -15.84
N GLU A 52 -28.24 4.07 -17.08
CA GLU A 52 -27.46 3.58 -18.22
C GLU A 52 -25.94 3.75 -18.05
N GLN A 53 -25.49 4.78 -17.33
CA GLN A 53 -24.08 5.14 -17.27
C GLN A 53 -23.47 4.98 -15.88
N THR A 54 -24.29 4.91 -14.82
CA THR A 54 -23.78 5.10 -13.44
C THR A 54 -24.46 4.13 -12.47
N PHE A 55 -23.66 3.57 -11.61
CA PHE A 55 -24.07 2.81 -10.43
C PHE A 55 -24.13 3.75 -9.21
N TYR A 56 -25.26 3.75 -8.51
CA TYR A 56 -25.51 4.62 -7.38
C TYR A 56 -25.70 3.81 -6.10
N VAL A 57 -25.10 4.31 -5.02
CA VAL A 57 -25.30 3.81 -3.66
C VAL A 57 -25.65 4.97 -2.77
N SER A 58 -26.70 4.84 -1.97
CA SER A 58 -26.95 5.76 -0.86
C SER A 58 -26.90 5.04 0.47
N VAL A 59 -26.47 5.75 1.51
CA VAL A 59 -26.49 5.27 2.88
C VAL A 59 -26.99 6.35 3.83
N VAL A 60 -27.84 5.92 4.78
CA VAL A 60 -28.21 6.72 5.95
C VAL A 60 -27.68 5.99 7.19
N CYS A 61 -26.73 6.61 7.84
CA CYS A 61 -26.07 6.17 9.06
C CYS A 61 -26.68 6.90 10.27
N TYR A 62 -27.76 6.36 10.82
CA TYR A 62 -28.36 6.92 12.03
C TYR A 62 -27.37 6.86 13.18
N ASP A 63 -27.39 7.85 14.05
CA ASP A 63 -26.55 7.90 15.25
C ASP A 63 -27.36 8.51 16.41
N SER A 64 -27.32 7.84 17.54
CA SER A 64 -28.01 8.29 18.76
C SER A 64 -27.38 9.54 19.40
N ASP A 65 -26.16 9.91 18.98
CA ASP A 65 -25.44 11.10 19.44
C ASP A 65 -24.62 11.70 18.29
N PRO A 66 -25.27 12.40 17.33
CA PRO A 66 -24.62 12.94 16.13
C PRO A 66 -23.48 13.93 16.42
N ASN A 67 -23.48 14.56 17.58
CA ASN A 67 -22.41 15.47 17.99
C ASN A 67 -21.09 14.75 18.30
N LYS A 68 -21.12 13.42 18.44
CA LYS A 68 -19.94 12.57 18.68
C LYS A 68 -19.46 11.81 17.44
N ILE A 69 -19.94 12.18 16.25
CA ILE A 69 -19.40 11.68 14.99
C ILE A 69 -17.92 12.07 14.91
N VAL A 70 -17.08 11.09 14.63
CA VAL A 70 -15.63 11.25 14.58
C VAL A 70 -15.16 11.34 13.13
N ILE A 71 -14.60 12.49 12.76
CA ILE A 71 -13.91 12.69 11.47
C ILE A 71 -12.42 12.85 11.77
N THR A 72 -11.59 11.90 11.33
CA THR A 72 -10.16 11.93 11.66
C THR A 72 -9.31 12.64 10.63
N ASP A 73 -9.77 12.68 9.39
CA ASP A 73 -9.07 13.31 8.27
C ASP A 73 -10.09 13.60 7.16
N THR A 74 -9.88 14.68 6.42
CA THR A 74 -10.76 15.09 5.32
C THR A 74 -10.05 15.08 3.95
N ARG A 75 -8.87 14.47 3.86
CA ARG A 75 -8.17 14.29 2.57
C ARG A 75 -8.68 13.07 1.84
N ARG A 76 -8.63 13.10 0.51
CA ARG A 76 -8.80 11.92 -0.33
C ARG A 76 -7.88 10.78 0.14
N ASP A 77 -8.39 9.55 0.12
CA ASP A 77 -7.71 8.31 0.52
C ASP A 77 -7.13 8.30 1.93
N ALA A 78 -7.63 9.15 2.82
CA ALA A 78 -7.31 9.07 4.23
C ALA A 78 -7.85 7.74 4.82
N PRO A 79 -7.14 7.12 5.79
CA PRO A 79 -7.57 5.86 6.40
C PRO A 79 -8.95 5.97 7.05
N LEU A 80 -9.81 4.98 6.79
CA LEU A 80 -11.20 4.94 7.26
C LEU A 80 -11.43 4.09 8.53
N ASP A 81 -10.38 3.50 9.10
CA ASP A 81 -10.52 2.55 10.22
C ASP A 81 -10.88 3.22 11.56
N ASN A 82 -10.47 4.47 11.77
CA ASN A 82 -10.61 5.19 13.05
C ASN A 82 -11.57 6.40 12.96
N THR A 83 -12.42 6.43 11.96
CA THR A 83 -13.37 7.51 11.68
C THR A 83 -14.76 6.94 11.46
N ASP A 84 -15.80 7.72 11.69
CA ASP A 84 -17.14 7.31 11.26
C ASP A 84 -17.18 7.24 9.74
N SER A 85 -17.32 6.03 9.22
CA SER A 85 -17.13 5.74 7.80
C SER A 85 -18.12 4.72 7.26
N PHE A 86 -18.31 4.77 5.96
CA PHE A 86 -19.03 3.76 5.21
C PHE A 86 -18.20 3.35 4.00
N MET A 87 -18.04 2.04 3.83
CA MET A 87 -17.29 1.44 2.73
C MET A 87 -18.07 0.30 2.12
N PHE A 88 -17.81 0.03 0.86
CA PHE A 88 -18.31 -1.18 0.22
C PHE A 88 -17.32 -1.72 -0.80
N VAL A 89 -17.43 -3.02 -1.05
CA VAL A 89 -16.66 -3.73 -2.07
C VAL A 89 -17.60 -4.26 -3.15
N LEU A 90 -17.15 -4.20 -4.41
CA LEU A 90 -17.82 -4.77 -5.57
C LEU A 90 -16.91 -5.78 -6.26
N ASP A 91 -17.32 -7.05 -6.30
CA ASP A 91 -16.74 -8.10 -7.14
C ASP A 91 -17.55 -8.17 -8.45
N THR A 92 -17.13 -7.38 -9.41
CA THR A 92 -17.83 -7.19 -10.69
C THR A 92 -17.69 -8.34 -11.67
N TYR A 93 -16.70 -9.21 -11.45
CA TYR A 93 -16.51 -10.45 -12.20
C TYR A 93 -17.17 -11.65 -11.53
N LYS A 94 -17.53 -11.53 -10.24
CA LYS A 94 -18.02 -12.62 -9.38
C LYS A 94 -17.02 -13.78 -9.33
N ASP A 95 -15.74 -13.43 -9.32
CA ASP A 95 -14.64 -14.40 -9.28
C ASP A 95 -14.10 -14.62 -7.85
N GLN A 96 -14.60 -13.86 -6.86
CA GLN A 96 -14.19 -13.89 -5.47
C GLN A 96 -12.70 -13.56 -5.24
N GLN A 97 -12.05 -12.98 -6.23
CA GLN A 97 -10.62 -12.68 -6.19
C GLN A 97 -10.32 -11.22 -6.51
N ASN A 98 -11.16 -10.56 -7.32
CA ASN A 98 -10.91 -9.21 -7.76
C ASN A 98 -12.12 -8.33 -7.52
N GLY A 99 -11.85 -7.13 -7.00
CA GLY A 99 -12.92 -6.20 -6.69
C GLY A 99 -12.45 -4.76 -6.57
N PHE A 100 -13.41 -3.89 -6.43
CA PHE A 100 -13.23 -2.46 -6.23
C PHE A 100 -13.83 -2.08 -4.89
N VAL A 101 -13.10 -1.29 -4.12
CA VAL A 101 -13.58 -0.73 -2.86
C VAL A 101 -13.83 0.74 -3.06
N PHE A 102 -14.97 1.21 -2.55
CA PHE A 102 -15.31 2.62 -2.46
C PHE A 102 -15.71 2.93 -1.02
N GLY A 103 -15.35 4.11 -0.55
CA GLY A 103 -15.67 4.50 0.80
C GLY A 103 -15.65 6.00 1.01
N THR A 104 -16.23 6.42 2.12
CA THR A 104 -16.21 7.80 2.61
C THR A 104 -16.30 7.82 4.12
N ASN A 105 -15.91 8.93 4.71
CA ASN A 105 -16.28 9.25 6.10
C ASN A 105 -17.37 10.33 6.12
N ALA A 106 -17.85 10.68 7.29
CA ALA A 106 -18.88 11.72 7.44
C ALA A 106 -18.43 13.11 6.92
N GLY A 107 -17.13 13.33 6.69
CA GLY A 107 -16.56 14.53 6.08
C GLY A 107 -16.53 14.54 4.55
N GLY A 108 -17.00 13.47 3.88
CA GLY A 108 -17.19 13.44 2.42
C GLY A 108 -15.93 13.21 1.61
N ILE A 109 -14.96 12.47 2.13
CA ILE A 109 -13.75 12.11 1.36
C ILE A 109 -14.07 11.04 0.32
N GLU A 110 -13.38 11.07 -0.81
CA GLU A 110 -13.31 9.97 -1.75
C GLU A 110 -12.21 9.01 -1.29
N TYR A 111 -12.56 7.73 -1.12
CA TYR A 111 -11.63 6.65 -0.80
C TYR A 111 -11.89 5.49 -1.74
N ASP A 112 -10.88 5.10 -2.50
CA ASP A 112 -11.01 4.01 -3.44
C ASP A 112 -9.77 3.10 -3.43
N ALA A 113 -10.00 1.81 -3.77
CA ALA A 113 -8.93 0.83 -3.86
C ALA A 113 -9.31 -0.35 -4.76
N GLN A 114 -8.31 -1.10 -5.23
CA GLN A 114 -8.49 -2.39 -5.88
C GLN A 114 -8.14 -3.53 -4.94
N VAL A 115 -8.97 -4.59 -4.99
CA VAL A 115 -8.70 -5.87 -4.34
C VAL A 115 -8.25 -6.88 -5.38
N SER A 116 -7.24 -7.68 -5.07
CA SER A 116 -6.78 -8.82 -5.86
C SER A 116 -6.52 -10.03 -4.96
N GLY A 117 -6.43 -11.23 -5.54
CA GLY A 117 -6.13 -12.45 -4.79
C GLY A 117 -7.12 -12.79 -3.68
N GLY A 118 -8.39 -12.36 -3.81
CA GLY A 118 -9.44 -12.58 -2.82
C GLY A 118 -9.29 -11.80 -1.52
N GLY A 119 -8.45 -10.75 -1.51
CA GLY A 119 -8.16 -9.96 -0.31
C GLY A 119 -7.35 -10.76 0.72
N GLU A 120 -6.68 -11.83 0.32
CA GLU A 120 -5.76 -12.57 1.18
C GLU A 120 -4.52 -11.73 1.49
N GLY A 121 -3.96 -11.94 2.67
CA GLY A 121 -2.81 -11.18 3.15
C GLY A 121 -3.15 -10.38 4.39
N MET A 122 -2.14 -9.86 5.07
CA MET A 122 -2.38 -8.99 6.22
C MET A 122 -3.00 -7.69 5.73
N SER A 123 -4.18 -7.34 6.27
CA SER A 123 -4.67 -5.98 6.23
C SER A 123 -3.66 -5.11 6.98
N ILE A 124 -2.70 -4.57 6.26
CA ILE A 124 -1.78 -3.60 6.81
C ILE A 124 -2.57 -2.30 6.82
N SER A 125 -2.64 -1.67 7.97
CA SER A 125 -3.14 -0.31 8.15
C SER A 125 -2.66 0.57 6.99
N SER A 126 -3.59 0.99 6.23
CA SER A 126 -3.51 1.56 4.91
C SER A 126 -3.04 3.01 4.95
N THR A 127 -1.77 3.23 5.07
CA THR A 127 -1.22 4.48 4.54
C THR A 127 -0.68 4.21 3.14
N ARG A 128 -0.91 5.08 2.17
CA ARG A 128 -0.35 5.01 0.81
C ARG A 128 1.15 4.66 0.78
N GLN A 129 1.85 4.90 1.86
CA GLN A 129 3.31 4.71 1.99
C GLN A 129 3.73 3.33 2.47
N SER A 130 2.82 2.52 3.02
CA SER A 130 3.14 1.20 3.60
C SER A 130 2.74 0.03 2.71
N VAL A 131 2.02 0.27 1.61
CA VAL A 131 1.59 -0.78 0.69
C VAL A 131 2.63 -0.92 -0.40
N GLY A 132 3.49 -1.91 -0.29
CA GLY A 132 4.39 -2.32 -1.37
C GLY A 132 3.58 -2.77 -2.60
N ILE A 133 4.17 -2.63 -3.79
CA ILE A 133 3.67 -3.28 -5.00
C ILE A 133 3.56 -4.77 -4.67
N GLY A 134 2.36 -5.35 -4.87
CA GLY A 134 2.14 -6.76 -4.56
C GLY A 134 1.22 -7.05 -3.38
N ALA A 135 0.77 -6.03 -2.65
CA ALA A 135 -0.33 -6.22 -1.72
C ALA A 135 -1.62 -6.54 -2.49
N ASN A 136 -2.38 -7.51 -1.98
CA ASN A 136 -3.70 -7.86 -2.53
C ASN A 136 -4.76 -6.75 -2.34
N TYR A 137 -4.33 -5.58 -1.91
CA TYR A 137 -5.11 -4.37 -1.70
C TYR A 137 -4.31 -3.14 -2.16
N ASN A 138 -4.74 -2.52 -3.26
CA ASN A 138 -4.05 -1.36 -3.87
C ASN A 138 -4.86 -0.09 -3.65
N ILE A 139 -4.50 0.70 -2.65
CA ILE A 139 -5.09 2.02 -2.34
C ILE A 139 -4.63 3.12 -3.30
N ASN A 140 -3.60 2.86 -4.10
CA ASN A 140 -3.10 3.84 -5.08
C ASN A 140 -3.85 3.75 -6.43
N TRP A 141 -4.88 2.91 -6.53
CA TRP A 141 -5.79 2.93 -7.65
C TRP A 141 -6.74 4.12 -7.50
N ASP A 142 -6.66 5.05 -8.42
CA ASP A 142 -7.46 6.26 -8.44
C ASP A 142 -8.60 6.15 -9.48
N ALA A 143 -9.83 6.16 -9.01
CA ALA A 143 -11.03 6.10 -9.83
C ALA A 143 -11.68 7.49 -10.02
N ALA A 144 -12.35 7.67 -11.15
CA ALA A 144 -13.18 8.84 -11.36
C ALA A 144 -14.63 8.52 -10.95
N TRP A 145 -15.05 9.00 -9.80
CA TRP A 145 -16.38 8.84 -9.22
C TRP A 145 -16.66 10.01 -8.25
N GLU A 146 -17.84 10.07 -7.69
CA GLU A 146 -18.23 11.17 -6.82
C GLU A 146 -18.94 10.66 -5.55
N VAL A 147 -18.71 11.33 -4.44
CA VAL A 147 -19.46 11.17 -3.18
C VAL A 147 -19.73 12.51 -2.54
N LYS A 148 -20.92 12.65 -1.95
CA LYS A 148 -21.28 13.76 -1.07
C LYS A 148 -21.90 13.22 0.19
N THR A 149 -21.68 13.96 1.28
CA THR A 149 -22.18 13.61 2.61
C THR A 149 -22.93 14.78 3.24
N LYS A 150 -23.89 14.46 4.10
CA LYS A 150 -24.63 15.42 4.89
C LYS A 150 -24.72 14.93 6.34
N ILE A 151 -24.34 15.78 7.30
CA ILE A 151 -24.52 15.54 8.73
C ILE A 151 -25.76 16.29 9.20
N GLY A 152 -26.58 15.65 10.02
CA GLY A 152 -27.81 16.24 10.61
C GLY A 152 -28.13 15.61 11.96
N ASP A 153 -29.27 15.99 12.53
CA ASP A 153 -29.72 15.47 13.83
C ASP A 153 -30.02 13.97 13.85
N PHE A 154 -30.15 13.37 12.65
CA PHE A 154 -30.36 11.92 12.50
C PHE A 154 -29.05 11.11 12.54
N GLY A 155 -27.89 11.75 12.38
CA GLY A 155 -26.61 11.15 12.14
C GLY A 155 -25.96 11.72 10.89
N TRP A 156 -25.64 10.88 9.90
CA TRP A 156 -25.09 11.33 8.62
C TRP A 156 -25.55 10.44 7.45
N SER A 157 -25.52 10.99 6.25
CA SER A 157 -25.85 10.28 5.02
C SER A 157 -24.80 10.52 3.95
N ALA A 158 -24.75 9.62 2.97
CA ALA A 158 -23.87 9.73 1.81
C ALA A 158 -24.54 9.22 0.54
N GLU A 159 -24.21 9.85 -0.59
CA GLU A 159 -24.58 9.45 -1.94
C GLU A 159 -23.34 9.25 -2.78
N PHE A 160 -23.24 8.08 -3.41
CA PHE A 160 -22.14 7.68 -4.28
C PHE A 160 -22.64 7.56 -5.71
N ALA A 161 -21.91 8.15 -6.65
CA ALA A 161 -22.12 8.01 -8.09
C ALA A 161 -20.86 7.44 -8.73
N ILE A 162 -20.93 6.20 -9.22
CA ILE A 162 -19.81 5.46 -9.79
C ILE A 162 -20.11 5.18 -11.25
N PRO A 163 -19.50 5.90 -12.21
CA PRO A 163 -19.68 5.63 -13.63
C PRO A 163 -19.23 4.21 -13.98
N PHE A 164 -20.02 3.46 -14.76
CA PHE A 164 -19.66 2.11 -15.17
C PHE A 164 -18.32 2.03 -15.92
N LYS A 165 -17.96 3.09 -16.66
CA LYS A 165 -16.64 3.21 -17.30
C LYS A 165 -15.46 3.23 -16.34
N THR A 166 -15.68 3.44 -15.05
CA THR A 166 -14.66 3.36 -13.97
C THR A 166 -14.41 1.91 -13.57
N LEU A 167 -15.43 1.07 -13.68
CA LEU A 167 -15.39 -0.34 -13.31
C LEU A 167 -14.97 -1.20 -14.50
N ARG A 168 -14.46 -2.40 -14.20
CA ARG A 168 -14.23 -3.47 -15.17
C ARG A 168 -15.14 -4.63 -14.80
N PHE A 169 -15.84 -5.17 -15.76
CA PHE A 169 -16.85 -6.20 -15.55
C PHE A 169 -16.95 -7.14 -16.76
N SER A 170 -17.72 -8.22 -16.62
CA SER A 170 -17.94 -9.19 -17.70
C SER A 170 -18.79 -8.58 -18.83
N ASN A 171 -18.68 -9.13 -20.04
CA ASN A 171 -19.46 -8.65 -21.22
C ASN A 171 -20.94 -9.06 -21.23
N ASN A 172 -21.43 -9.71 -20.19
CA ASN A 172 -22.83 -10.14 -20.11
C ASN A 172 -23.74 -8.92 -19.90
N LYS A 173 -24.88 -8.85 -20.62
CA LYS A 173 -25.84 -7.75 -20.44
C LYS A 173 -26.47 -7.76 -19.04
N ASN A 174 -26.93 -8.92 -18.59
CA ASN A 174 -27.51 -9.08 -17.26
C ASN A 174 -26.43 -9.61 -16.31
N GLN A 175 -26.05 -8.81 -15.32
CA GLN A 175 -24.97 -9.12 -14.43
C GLN A 175 -25.44 -9.37 -13.00
N SER A 176 -24.62 -10.15 -12.31
CA SER A 176 -24.69 -10.34 -10.85
C SER A 176 -23.32 -10.11 -10.28
N TRP A 177 -23.22 -9.24 -9.29
CA TRP A 177 -21.94 -8.89 -8.65
C TRP A 177 -21.91 -9.36 -7.21
N GLY A 178 -20.74 -9.71 -6.71
CA GLY A 178 -20.50 -9.80 -5.28
C GLY A 178 -20.46 -8.40 -4.68
N ALA A 179 -21.06 -8.21 -3.53
CA ALA A 179 -20.98 -6.95 -2.80
C ALA A 179 -21.01 -7.15 -1.29
N ASN A 180 -20.34 -6.31 -0.54
CA ASN A 180 -20.54 -6.19 0.90
C ASN A 180 -20.41 -4.74 1.33
N PHE A 181 -21.11 -4.36 2.38
CA PHE A 181 -21.17 -3.01 2.95
C PHE A 181 -20.67 -3.06 4.38
N GLN A 182 -19.80 -2.11 4.71
CA GLN A 182 -19.23 -1.93 6.05
C GLN A 182 -19.54 -0.53 6.56
N ARG A 183 -19.98 -0.41 7.81
CA ARG A 183 -19.98 0.84 8.55
C ARG A 183 -19.05 0.74 9.73
N THR A 184 -18.30 1.82 9.99
CA THR A 184 -17.53 2.01 11.22
C THR A 184 -18.22 3.06 12.09
N ILE A 185 -18.48 2.74 13.36
CA ILE A 185 -18.97 3.65 14.40
C ILE A 185 -17.79 3.89 15.35
N ALA A 186 -16.99 4.92 15.03
CA ALA A 186 -15.67 5.10 15.62
C ALA A 186 -15.67 5.30 17.13
N ARG A 187 -16.64 6.04 17.68
CA ARG A 187 -16.76 6.27 19.12
C ARG A 187 -17.00 4.99 19.94
N ARG A 188 -17.51 3.93 19.30
CA ARG A 188 -17.78 2.61 19.91
C ARG A 188 -16.75 1.55 19.54
N SER A 189 -15.77 1.87 18.68
CA SER A 189 -14.85 0.91 18.06
C SER A 189 -15.60 -0.24 17.37
N GLU A 190 -16.78 0.07 16.81
CA GLU A 190 -17.70 -0.90 16.24
C GLU A 190 -17.56 -0.93 14.72
N HIS A 191 -17.40 -2.14 14.18
CA HIS A 191 -17.39 -2.41 12.74
C HIS A 191 -18.51 -3.37 12.41
N VAL A 192 -19.43 -2.95 11.55
CA VAL A 192 -20.60 -3.73 11.17
C VAL A 192 -20.64 -3.99 9.67
N PHE A 193 -21.19 -5.14 9.28
CA PHE A 193 -21.24 -5.60 7.89
C PHE A 193 -22.63 -6.08 7.52
N TRP A 194 -23.03 -5.85 6.26
CA TRP A 194 -24.26 -6.42 5.70
C TRP A 194 -24.16 -7.95 5.58
N SER A 195 -23.18 -8.46 4.83
CA SER A 195 -22.83 -9.86 4.83
C SER A 195 -21.87 -10.11 5.99
N PRO A 196 -22.21 -10.92 7.00
CA PRO A 196 -21.38 -11.11 8.18
C PRO A 196 -19.97 -11.59 7.85
N ILE A 197 -18.98 -10.98 8.46
CA ILE A 197 -17.58 -11.35 8.29
C ILE A 197 -16.99 -11.75 9.62
N PRO A 198 -16.38 -12.95 9.73
CA PRO A 198 -15.62 -13.36 10.92
C PRO A 198 -14.48 -12.38 11.22
N ARG A 199 -14.16 -12.21 12.51
CA ARG A 199 -13.24 -11.16 12.97
C ARG A 199 -11.84 -11.22 12.37
N GLN A 200 -11.34 -12.38 11.96
CA GLN A 200 -10.04 -12.54 11.31
C GLN A 200 -9.98 -12.03 9.87
N PHE A 201 -11.12 -11.74 9.25
CA PHE A 201 -11.20 -11.23 7.87
C PHE A 201 -11.61 -9.74 7.83
N SER A 202 -11.54 -9.13 6.67
CA SER A 202 -11.93 -7.73 6.42
C SER A 202 -12.91 -7.65 5.25
N LEU A 203 -13.40 -6.45 4.94
CA LEU A 203 -14.26 -6.17 3.78
C LEU A 203 -13.69 -6.75 2.47
N ASN A 204 -12.36 -6.84 2.37
CA ASN A 204 -11.65 -7.33 1.19
C ASN A 204 -11.81 -8.83 0.94
N ARG A 205 -12.40 -9.57 1.89
CA ARG A 205 -12.65 -11.01 1.74
C ARG A 205 -13.84 -11.24 0.83
N LEU A 206 -13.62 -11.22 -0.50
CA LEU A 206 -14.67 -11.28 -1.52
C LEU A 206 -15.48 -12.57 -1.49
N ALA A 207 -14.90 -13.68 -1.04
CA ALA A 207 -15.62 -14.94 -0.87
C ALA A 207 -16.77 -14.88 0.16
N LEU A 208 -16.76 -13.88 1.05
CA LEU A 208 -17.81 -13.63 2.05
C LEU A 208 -18.78 -12.51 1.64
N ALA A 209 -18.68 -12.02 0.42
CA ALA A 209 -19.60 -11.01 -0.11
C ALA A 209 -20.98 -11.61 -0.37
N GLY A 210 -22.02 -10.80 -0.12
CA GLY A 210 -23.37 -11.07 -0.60
C GLY A 210 -23.47 -10.88 -2.12
N ILE A 211 -24.62 -11.17 -2.71
CA ILE A 211 -24.84 -11.05 -4.16
C ILE A 211 -25.90 -10.00 -4.46
N ILE A 212 -25.57 -9.07 -5.34
CA ILE A 212 -26.52 -8.15 -5.96
C ILE A 212 -26.79 -8.58 -7.41
N THR A 213 -28.07 -8.55 -7.83
CA THR A 213 -28.52 -9.06 -9.12
C THR A 213 -29.35 -8.02 -9.86
N GLY A 214 -29.55 -8.24 -11.16
CA GLY A 214 -30.42 -7.42 -11.99
C GLY A 214 -29.77 -6.11 -12.45
N ILE A 215 -28.49 -6.15 -12.76
CA ILE A 215 -27.73 -5.02 -13.28
C ILE A 215 -27.60 -5.18 -14.79
N ASN A 216 -28.19 -4.25 -15.54
CA ASN A 216 -27.98 -4.17 -16.98
C ASN A 216 -26.94 -3.11 -17.26
N VAL A 217 -25.78 -3.53 -17.73
CA VAL A 217 -24.67 -2.62 -18.03
C VAL A 217 -24.48 -2.54 -19.53
N PRO A 218 -24.57 -1.35 -20.14
CA PRO A 218 -24.23 -1.18 -21.54
C PRO A 218 -22.72 -1.34 -21.75
N SER A 219 -22.33 -1.78 -22.95
CA SER A 219 -20.92 -1.75 -23.34
C SER A 219 -20.49 -0.29 -23.48
N SER A 220 -19.66 0.20 -22.57
CA SER A 220 -19.11 1.55 -22.71
C SER A 220 -17.69 1.48 -23.29
N ARG A 221 -17.44 2.31 -24.30
CA ARG A 221 -16.06 2.61 -24.73
C ARG A 221 -15.53 3.72 -23.83
N ASN A 222 -14.26 3.60 -23.46
CA ASN A 222 -13.59 4.57 -22.59
C ASN A 222 -12.35 5.08 -23.30
N LEU A 223 -12.30 6.36 -23.59
CA LEU A 223 -11.08 7.04 -24.10
C LEU A 223 -10.83 8.26 -23.24
N LYS A 224 -9.78 8.22 -22.46
CA LYS A 224 -9.32 9.32 -21.62
C LYS A 224 -7.97 9.78 -22.10
N VAL A 225 -7.76 11.09 -22.16
CA VAL A 225 -6.49 11.71 -22.51
C VAL A 225 -6.14 12.71 -21.43
N MET A 226 -4.95 12.62 -20.89
CA MET A 226 -4.47 13.46 -19.79
C MET A 226 -3.14 14.14 -20.17
N PRO A 227 -3.19 15.31 -20.82
CA PRO A 227 -2.02 16.15 -20.92
C PRO A 227 -1.64 16.72 -19.56
N TYR A 228 -0.35 16.92 -19.35
CA TYR A 228 0.16 17.65 -18.21
C TYR A 228 1.34 18.51 -18.58
N VAL A 229 1.50 19.58 -17.82
CA VAL A 229 2.66 20.47 -17.87
C VAL A 229 3.36 20.44 -16.53
N LEU A 230 4.68 20.43 -16.59
CA LEU A 230 5.56 20.46 -15.44
C LEU A 230 6.57 21.56 -15.64
N SER A 231 6.75 22.42 -14.66
CA SER A 231 7.84 23.36 -14.60
C SER A 231 8.59 23.16 -13.30
N ASP A 232 9.89 22.89 -13.36
CA ASP A 232 10.72 22.76 -12.18
C ASP A 232 11.93 23.69 -12.24
N LYS A 233 12.27 24.22 -11.08
CA LYS A 233 13.48 25.01 -10.87
C LYS A 233 14.26 24.43 -9.72
N ASN A 234 15.47 23.99 -9.98
CA ASN A 234 16.38 23.45 -9.00
C ASN A 234 17.57 24.39 -8.80
N ASN A 235 17.92 24.64 -7.56
CA ASN A 235 19.07 25.46 -7.18
C ASN A 235 19.90 24.66 -6.17
N VAL A 236 21.07 24.26 -6.59
CA VAL A 236 22.05 23.57 -5.76
C VAL A 236 23.13 24.57 -5.36
N LYS A 237 23.35 24.71 -4.05
CA LYS A 237 24.46 25.49 -3.47
C LYS A 237 25.40 24.56 -2.75
N GLY A 238 26.70 24.77 -2.88
CA GLY A 238 27.76 23.93 -2.33
C GLY A 238 29.05 24.15 -3.08
N GLN A 239 29.95 23.16 -3.09
CA GLN A 239 31.21 23.21 -3.84
C GLN A 239 30.97 23.35 -5.36
N ASP A 240 29.94 22.65 -5.89
CA ASP A 240 29.50 22.72 -7.30
C ASP A 240 28.10 23.36 -7.38
N SER A 241 28.06 24.68 -7.26
CA SER A 241 26.79 25.43 -7.32
C SER A 241 26.27 25.55 -8.75
N PHE A 242 25.00 25.10 -8.96
CA PHE A 242 24.33 25.26 -10.26
C PHE A 242 22.82 25.52 -10.08
N SER A 243 22.23 26.08 -11.12
CA SER A 243 20.77 26.24 -11.19
C SER A 243 20.27 25.68 -12.51
N THR A 244 19.22 24.85 -12.43
CA THR A 244 18.52 24.29 -13.60
C THR A 244 17.05 24.72 -13.57
N SER A 245 16.51 24.96 -14.75
CA SER A 245 15.08 25.20 -14.94
C SER A 245 14.62 24.37 -16.13
N ASN A 246 13.65 23.48 -15.90
CA ASN A 246 13.10 22.62 -16.93
C ASN A 246 11.61 22.90 -17.07
N ASN A 247 11.14 22.86 -18.31
CA ASN A 247 9.73 22.89 -18.63
C ASN A 247 9.45 21.66 -19.48
N ASP A 248 8.63 20.79 -18.94
CA ASP A 248 8.29 19.52 -19.57
C ASP A 248 6.79 19.46 -19.88
N PHE A 249 6.49 18.81 -20.98
CA PHE A 249 5.13 18.43 -21.37
C PHE A 249 5.06 16.91 -21.48
N GLY A 250 4.02 16.34 -20.93
CA GLY A 250 3.75 14.91 -21.05
C GLY A 250 2.28 14.64 -21.36
N LEU A 251 2.03 13.43 -21.79
CA LEU A 251 0.72 12.98 -22.21
C LEU A 251 0.50 11.53 -21.78
N ASP A 252 -0.55 11.31 -21.01
CA ASP A 252 -1.06 9.97 -20.75
C ASP A 252 -2.38 9.76 -21.50
N ALA A 253 -2.61 8.55 -22.00
CA ALA A 253 -3.86 8.17 -22.63
C ALA A 253 -4.31 6.81 -22.13
N LYS A 254 -5.59 6.67 -21.88
CA LYS A 254 -6.21 5.42 -21.46
C LYS A 254 -7.33 5.04 -22.42
N VAL A 255 -7.20 3.88 -23.03
CA VAL A 255 -8.13 3.36 -24.04
C VAL A 255 -8.74 2.07 -23.52
N GLY A 256 -10.05 2.04 -23.33
CA GLY A 256 -10.80 0.81 -23.12
C GLY A 256 -10.89 0.03 -24.44
N VAL A 257 -10.02 -0.97 -24.60
CA VAL A 257 -10.01 -1.84 -25.80
C VAL A 257 -11.28 -2.71 -25.81
N THR A 258 -11.64 -3.22 -24.62
CA THR A 258 -12.94 -3.87 -24.34
C THR A 258 -13.41 -3.44 -22.95
N SER A 259 -14.60 -3.87 -22.50
CA SER A 259 -15.06 -3.63 -21.11
C SER A 259 -14.14 -4.25 -20.04
N SER A 260 -13.27 -5.19 -20.42
CA SER A 260 -12.37 -5.92 -19.54
C SER A 260 -10.88 -5.72 -19.84
N LEU A 261 -10.52 -4.99 -20.90
CA LEU A 261 -9.13 -4.80 -21.34
C LEU A 261 -8.84 -3.32 -21.58
N THR A 262 -7.82 -2.79 -20.95
CA THR A 262 -7.39 -1.40 -21.02
C THR A 262 -5.97 -1.29 -21.53
N LEU A 263 -5.72 -0.35 -22.45
CA LEU A 263 -4.41 0.07 -22.89
C LEU A 263 -4.13 1.47 -22.30
N ASP A 264 -3.07 1.56 -21.52
CA ASP A 264 -2.53 2.82 -21.00
C ASP A 264 -1.26 3.16 -21.79
N LEU A 265 -1.18 4.36 -22.29
CA LEU A 265 -0.04 4.91 -23.01
C LEU A 265 0.49 6.11 -22.27
N THR A 266 1.82 6.28 -22.27
CA THR A 266 2.46 7.43 -21.64
C THR A 266 3.59 7.94 -22.54
N TYR A 267 3.72 9.24 -22.64
CA TYR A 267 4.82 9.93 -23.28
C TYR A 267 5.41 10.94 -22.32
N ASN A 268 6.75 10.93 -22.18
CA ASN A 268 7.50 11.78 -21.26
C ASN A 268 6.96 11.67 -19.83
N THR A 269 6.85 10.43 -19.33
CA THR A 269 6.23 10.09 -18.03
C THR A 269 6.72 10.98 -16.91
N ASP A 270 5.79 11.52 -16.14
CA ASP A 270 6.06 12.40 -15.03
C ASP A 270 6.99 11.80 -13.97
N PHE A 271 8.13 12.42 -13.76
CA PHE A 271 9.06 12.16 -12.67
C PHE A 271 8.97 13.16 -11.53
N ALA A 272 8.13 14.21 -11.65
CA ALA A 272 7.95 15.14 -10.55
C ALA A 272 7.46 14.36 -9.33
N GLN A 273 8.37 14.16 -8.40
CA GLN A 273 8.03 13.55 -7.11
C GLN A 273 7.18 14.57 -6.34
N VAL A 274 5.88 14.50 -6.56
CA VAL A 274 4.92 15.24 -5.75
C VAL A 274 5.06 14.82 -4.27
N GLU A 275 5.52 13.58 -4.02
CA GLU A 275 5.82 13.07 -2.69
C GLU A 275 7.31 12.76 -2.51
N ALA A 276 7.96 13.45 -1.56
CA ALA A 276 9.31 13.10 -1.13
C ALA A 276 9.34 11.72 -0.45
N ASP A 277 10.45 11.00 -0.60
CA ASP A 277 10.67 9.79 0.15
C ASP A 277 10.88 10.10 1.65
N GLU A 278 10.31 9.25 2.49
CA GLU A 278 10.54 9.33 3.91
C GLU A 278 11.95 8.81 4.23
N GLN A 279 12.71 9.63 4.95
CA GLN A 279 14.03 9.21 5.42
C GLN A 279 13.93 8.01 6.34
N GLN A 280 14.92 7.13 6.27
CA GLN A 280 15.02 5.92 7.07
C GLN A 280 16.42 5.82 7.66
N ILE A 281 16.50 5.26 8.88
CA ILE A 281 17.77 4.87 9.50
C ILE A 281 18.02 3.40 9.13
N ASN A 282 19.22 3.11 8.62
CA ASN A 282 19.65 1.75 8.35
C ASN A 282 20.78 1.38 9.32
N LEU A 283 20.49 0.50 10.27
CA LEU A 283 21.46 -0.10 11.20
C LEU A 283 21.72 -1.58 10.83
N ASP A 284 21.59 -1.90 9.54
CA ASP A 284 21.81 -3.24 9.00
C ASP A 284 22.66 -3.15 7.73
N ARG A 285 23.22 -4.28 7.30
CA ARG A 285 24.02 -4.42 6.07
C ARG A 285 23.20 -4.62 4.81
N PHE A 286 21.87 -4.74 4.93
CA PHE A 286 20.99 -5.01 3.80
C PHE A 286 20.30 -3.75 3.31
N SER A 287 20.00 -3.73 1.99
CA SER A 287 19.35 -2.60 1.34
C SER A 287 17.94 -2.33 1.87
N LEU A 288 17.59 -1.05 1.97
CA LEU A 288 16.23 -0.60 2.27
C LEU A 288 15.34 -0.69 1.04
N PHE A 289 14.07 -0.95 1.27
CA PHE A 289 13.03 -0.91 0.24
C PHE A 289 12.27 0.42 0.29
N PHE A 290 12.12 1.07 -0.86
CA PHE A 290 11.31 2.28 -1.04
C PHE A 290 10.16 1.98 -2.00
N PRO A 291 8.90 2.16 -1.59
CA PRO A 291 7.75 1.85 -2.45
C PRO A 291 7.65 2.78 -3.65
N GLU A 292 6.96 2.31 -4.72
CA GLU A 292 6.62 3.12 -5.89
C GLU A 292 5.63 4.22 -5.51
N LYS A 293 5.76 5.39 -6.14
CA LYS A 293 4.89 6.57 -5.92
C LYS A 293 4.31 7.15 -7.21
N ARG A 294 4.82 6.74 -8.37
CA ARG A 294 4.38 7.27 -9.67
C ARG A 294 3.07 6.63 -10.09
N GLY A 295 2.04 7.45 -10.33
CA GLY A 295 0.67 7.02 -10.60
C GLY A 295 0.54 6.02 -11.76
N PHE A 296 1.29 6.21 -12.86
CA PHE A 296 1.28 5.28 -13.99
C PHE A 296 1.62 3.84 -13.58
N PHE A 297 2.58 3.63 -12.67
CA PHE A 297 2.99 2.30 -12.24
C PHE A 297 2.13 1.74 -11.11
N LEU A 298 1.44 2.58 -10.35
CA LEU A 298 0.63 2.15 -9.22
C LEU A 298 -0.70 1.54 -9.65
N GLU A 299 -1.27 2.01 -10.76
CA GLU A 299 -2.51 1.45 -11.28
C GLU A 299 -2.29 0.02 -11.79
N ASN A 300 -3.12 -0.92 -11.35
CA ASN A 300 -3.02 -2.37 -11.65
C ASN A 300 -1.67 -3.03 -11.27
N ALA A 301 -0.90 -2.43 -10.36
CA ALA A 301 0.39 -2.94 -9.92
C ALA A 301 0.32 -4.39 -9.42
N GLY A 302 -0.77 -4.78 -8.73
CA GLY A 302 -0.96 -6.14 -8.23
C GLY A 302 -0.98 -7.23 -9.30
N LEU A 303 -1.31 -6.89 -10.56
CA LEU A 303 -1.24 -7.86 -11.67
C LEU A 303 0.22 -8.25 -11.99
N PHE A 304 1.16 -7.34 -11.85
CA PHE A 304 2.58 -7.56 -12.12
C PHE A 304 3.38 -8.04 -10.91
N SER A 305 2.71 -8.29 -9.77
CA SER A 305 3.39 -8.81 -8.60
C SER A 305 3.65 -10.31 -8.72
N ALA A 306 4.88 -10.71 -8.48
CA ALA A 306 5.30 -12.10 -8.30
C ALA A 306 6.58 -12.13 -7.47
N GLY A 307 6.65 -13.00 -6.46
CA GLY A 307 7.79 -13.09 -5.57
C GLY A 307 7.44 -13.47 -4.13
N GLU A 308 8.26 -13.03 -3.19
CA GLU A 308 8.07 -13.23 -1.76
C GLU A 308 7.83 -11.90 -1.06
N ASN A 309 6.61 -11.68 -0.56
CA ASN A 309 6.27 -10.54 0.29
C ASN A 309 6.32 -10.93 1.78
N THR A 310 6.92 -10.05 2.58
CA THR A 310 6.98 -10.20 4.04
C THR A 310 6.32 -9.02 4.74
N TYR A 311 6.19 -9.10 6.05
CA TYR A 311 5.68 -7.98 6.86
C TYR A 311 6.53 -6.70 6.74
N TYR A 312 7.83 -6.85 6.51
CA TYR A 312 8.78 -5.74 6.42
C TYR A 312 9.13 -5.31 4.99
N GLY A 313 8.34 -5.76 4.01
CA GLY A 313 8.57 -5.51 2.59
C GLY A 313 8.93 -6.78 1.82
N PRO A 314 9.17 -6.68 0.51
CA PRO A 314 9.50 -7.85 -0.30
C PRO A 314 10.93 -8.34 -0.02
N ASP A 315 11.10 -9.66 0.09
CA ASP A 315 12.41 -10.28 -0.03
C ASP A 315 12.77 -10.53 -1.51
N ILE A 316 11.75 -10.89 -2.31
CA ILE A 316 11.84 -11.09 -3.76
C ILE A 316 10.65 -10.41 -4.43
N GLU A 317 10.91 -9.54 -5.38
CA GLU A 317 9.93 -8.95 -6.27
C GLU A 317 10.45 -9.05 -7.71
N MET A 318 9.75 -9.76 -8.61
CA MET A 318 10.19 -9.96 -9.99
C MET A 318 10.09 -8.71 -10.84
N PHE A 319 9.17 -7.83 -10.51
CA PHE A 319 9.02 -6.51 -11.12
C PHE A 319 8.92 -5.40 -10.09
N PHE A 320 9.92 -4.56 -10.08
CA PHE A 320 10.00 -3.37 -9.24
C PHE A 320 10.10 -2.13 -10.12
N SER A 321 8.98 -1.44 -10.32
CA SER A 321 8.86 -0.33 -11.28
C SER A 321 9.84 0.82 -11.04
N ARG A 322 10.33 1.03 -9.83
CA ARG A 322 11.39 2.02 -9.55
C ARG A 322 12.73 1.72 -10.25
N ARG A 323 12.93 0.50 -10.76
CA ARG A 323 14.07 0.21 -11.66
C ARG A 323 13.95 0.93 -13.01
N ILE A 324 12.74 1.29 -13.43
CA ILE A 324 12.51 2.07 -14.64
C ILE A 324 12.69 3.54 -14.30
N GLY A 325 13.75 4.16 -14.86
CA GLY A 325 14.01 5.59 -14.71
C GLY A 325 14.81 6.00 -13.48
N ILE A 326 15.38 5.05 -12.73
CA ILE A 326 16.32 5.30 -11.63
C ILE A 326 17.51 4.37 -11.77
N VAL A 327 18.70 4.94 -11.95
CA VAL A 327 19.97 4.20 -12.05
C VAL A 327 20.94 4.76 -11.01
N ASN A 328 21.42 3.90 -10.09
CA ASN A 328 22.33 4.29 -9.02
C ASN A 328 21.87 5.52 -8.21
N GLY A 329 20.56 5.58 -7.90
CA GLY A 329 19.96 6.69 -7.17
C GLY A 329 19.73 7.97 -7.99
N LYS A 330 20.18 8.02 -9.24
CA LYS A 330 19.99 9.16 -10.14
C LYS A 330 18.79 8.94 -11.07
N GLN A 331 18.06 9.99 -11.37
CA GLN A 331 16.92 9.96 -12.28
C GLN A 331 17.38 9.85 -13.74
N VAL A 332 16.74 8.97 -14.50
CA VAL A 332 16.88 8.80 -15.94
C VAL A 332 15.51 8.98 -16.58
N PRO A 333 15.26 10.03 -17.38
CA PRO A 333 13.95 10.33 -17.92
C PRO A 333 13.37 9.16 -18.73
N ILE A 334 12.08 8.88 -18.52
CA ILE A 334 11.33 7.90 -19.32
C ILE A 334 10.88 8.58 -20.61
N LEU A 335 11.27 8.03 -21.76
CA LEU A 335 10.81 8.53 -23.05
C LEU A 335 9.32 8.29 -23.23
N GLY A 336 8.86 7.11 -22.86
CA GLY A 336 7.47 6.71 -22.97
C GLY A 336 7.31 5.20 -23.04
N GLY A 337 6.08 4.78 -23.23
CA GLY A 337 5.74 3.37 -23.36
C GLY A 337 4.25 3.11 -23.22
N GLY A 338 3.90 1.86 -23.01
CA GLY A 338 2.53 1.44 -22.88
C GLY A 338 2.36 0.22 -21.98
N ARG A 339 1.14 0.10 -21.44
CA ARG A 339 0.73 -1.00 -20.58
C ARG A 339 -0.66 -1.48 -21.00
N LEU A 340 -0.76 -2.77 -21.30
CA LEU A 340 -2.04 -3.45 -21.56
C LEU A 340 -2.40 -4.31 -20.36
N THR A 341 -3.57 -4.10 -19.77
CA THR A 341 -4.03 -4.88 -18.61
C THR A 341 -5.50 -5.23 -18.72
N GLY A 342 -5.86 -6.42 -18.27
CA GLY A 342 -7.27 -6.83 -18.24
C GLY A 342 -7.47 -8.33 -18.33
N ASN A 343 -8.64 -8.73 -18.83
CA ASN A 343 -9.06 -10.12 -18.97
C ASN A 343 -9.32 -10.46 -20.44
N ILE A 344 -8.70 -11.52 -20.93
CA ILE A 344 -8.91 -12.07 -22.28
C ILE A 344 -9.24 -13.55 -22.15
N GLY A 345 -10.46 -13.97 -22.53
CA GLY A 345 -10.87 -15.36 -22.46
C GLY A 345 -10.82 -15.98 -21.06
N GLY A 346 -11.04 -15.19 -20.00
CA GLY A 346 -10.97 -15.63 -18.62
C GLY A 346 -9.53 -15.81 -18.09
N MET A 347 -8.54 -15.27 -18.82
CA MET A 347 -7.16 -15.17 -18.40
C MET A 347 -6.81 -13.70 -18.16
N LYS A 348 -6.23 -13.35 -17.01
CA LYS A 348 -5.68 -12.02 -16.79
C LYS A 348 -4.37 -11.87 -17.54
N VAL A 349 -4.26 -10.77 -18.26
CA VAL A 349 -3.12 -10.42 -19.08
C VAL A 349 -2.59 -9.08 -18.64
N GLY A 350 -1.28 -9.01 -18.41
CA GLY A 350 -0.53 -7.78 -18.22
C GLY A 350 0.67 -7.77 -19.20
N ALA A 351 0.75 -6.73 -20.02
CA ALA A 351 1.93 -6.48 -20.82
C ALA A 351 2.38 -5.03 -20.61
N LEU A 352 3.69 -4.80 -20.51
CA LEU A 352 4.26 -3.46 -20.37
C LEU A 352 5.51 -3.38 -21.24
N ASN A 353 5.66 -2.26 -21.93
CA ASN A 353 6.91 -1.90 -22.58
C ASN A 353 7.19 -0.42 -22.34
N MET A 354 8.39 -0.11 -21.83
CA MET A 354 8.85 1.24 -21.50
C MET A 354 10.28 1.46 -21.98
N SER A 355 10.60 2.69 -22.34
CA SER A 355 11.96 3.06 -22.73
C SER A 355 12.42 4.30 -21.98
N THR A 356 13.70 4.35 -21.60
CA THR A 356 14.34 5.49 -20.97
C THR A 356 15.30 6.20 -21.93
N LYS A 357 15.54 7.49 -21.68
CA LYS A 357 16.47 8.31 -22.47
C LYS A 357 17.93 7.99 -22.10
N LYS A 358 18.84 8.26 -23.02
CA LYS A 358 20.27 8.32 -22.71
C LYS A 358 20.56 9.56 -21.84
N VAL A 359 21.31 9.37 -20.76
CA VAL A 359 21.82 10.44 -19.89
C VAL A 359 23.32 10.26 -19.76
N LYS A 360 24.08 11.26 -20.18
CA LYS A 360 25.55 11.22 -20.17
C LYS A 360 26.06 10.84 -18.77
N ASP A 361 27.05 9.96 -18.72
CA ASP A 361 27.73 9.48 -17.53
C ASP A 361 26.83 8.76 -16.48
N ILE A 362 25.56 8.45 -16.86
CA ILE A 362 24.61 7.75 -15.99
C ILE A 362 24.05 6.50 -16.65
N SER A 363 23.49 6.60 -17.87
CA SER A 363 22.85 5.50 -18.58
C SER A 363 22.77 5.76 -20.08
N ASP A 364 23.03 4.74 -20.88
CA ASP A 364 22.79 4.81 -22.34
C ASP A 364 21.31 4.65 -22.72
N GLY A 365 20.44 4.52 -21.73
CA GLY A 365 19.03 4.19 -21.91
C GLY A 365 18.79 2.69 -21.90
N ASP A 366 17.59 2.31 -21.50
CA ASP A 366 17.15 0.92 -21.43
C ASP A 366 15.73 0.76 -22.02
N ASN A 367 15.45 -0.40 -22.60
CA ASN A 367 14.10 -0.86 -22.86
C ASN A 367 13.71 -1.95 -21.86
N TYR A 368 12.51 -1.84 -21.33
CA TYR A 368 11.92 -2.70 -20.32
C TYR A 368 10.66 -3.34 -20.87
N SER A 369 10.58 -4.68 -20.86
CA SER A 369 9.43 -5.42 -21.35
C SER A 369 8.96 -6.43 -20.33
N ILE A 370 7.64 -6.53 -20.12
CA ILE A 370 7.02 -7.50 -19.23
C ILE A 370 5.83 -8.14 -19.94
N LEU A 371 5.69 -9.45 -19.75
CA LEU A 371 4.46 -10.18 -20.06
C LEU A 371 4.06 -10.98 -18.82
N ARG A 372 2.84 -10.81 -18.37
CA ARG A 372 2.22 -11.52 -17.26
C ARG A 372 0.93 -12.18 -17.71
N LEU A 373 0.80 -13.46 -17.42
CA LEU A 373 -0.41 -14.24 -17.62
C LEU A 373 -0.83 -14.85 -16.29
N ARG A 374 -2.12 -14.79 -15.94
CA ARG A 374 -2.65 -15.39 -14.72
C ARG A 374 -4.04 -15.93 -14.96
N LYS A 375 -4.25 -17.21 -14.63
CA LYS A 375 -5.56 -17.86 -14.63
C LYS A 375 -6.07 -17.93 -13.21
N GLU A 376 -7.27 -17.41 -13.00
CA GLU A 376 -7.98 -17.50 -11.73
C GLU A 376 -9.02 -18.60 -11.79
N LEU A 377 -9.15 -19.33 -10.69
CA LEU A 377 -10.04 -20.46 -10.48
C LEU A 377 -10.84 -20.24 -9.19
N PRO A 378 -11.95 -20.95 -8.98
CA PRO A 378 -12.70 -20.87 -7.71
C PRO A 378 -11.83 -21.13 -6.48
N ASN A 379 -12.34 -20.80 -5.29
CA ASN A 379 -11.70 -21.00 -4.00
C ASN A 379 -10.31 -20.32 -3.88
N ARG A 380 -10.16 -19.09 -4.38
CA ARG A 380 -8.91 -18.33 -4.25
C ARG A 380 -7.71 -19.04 -4.88
N THR A 381 -7.97 -19.92 -5.82
CA THR A 381 -6.95 -20.66 -6.54
C THR A 381 -6.53 -19.91 -7.80
N HIS A 382 -5.25 -19.83 -8.04
CA HIS A 382 -4.72 -19.28 -9.29
C HIS A 382 -3.37 -19.89 -9.62
N PHE A 383 -2.99 -19.74 -10.89
CA PHE A 383 -1.62 -19.95 -11.35
C PHE A 383 -1.26 -18.89 -12.39
N GLY A 384 0.01 -18.54 -12.46
CA GLY A 384 0.49 -17.51 -13.36
C GLY A 384 1.93 -17.71 -13.79
N ALA A 385 2.28 -17.01 -14.87
CA ALA A 385 3.62 -16.94 -15.40
C ALA A 385 3.98 -15.49 -15.74
N MET A 386 5.24 -15.12 -15.54
CA MET A 386 5.74 -13.81 -15.90
C MET A 386 7.11 -13.94 -16.58
N VAL A 387 7.29 -13.13 -17.62
CA VAL A 387 8.57 -12.92 -18.29
C VAL A 387 8.90 -11.45 -18.20
N THR A 388 10.10 -11.13 -17.78
CA THR A 388 10.63 -9.75 -17.80
C THR A 388 11.91 -9.73 -18.64
N ASN A 389 12.12 -8.63 -19.37
CA ASN A 389 13.33 -8.42 -20.15
C ASN A 389 13.76 -6.97 -20.04
N ARG A 390 15.02 -6.75 -19.65
CA ARG A 390 15.68 -5.45 -19.65
C ARG A 390 16.82 -5.49 -20.65
N LYS A 391 16.81 -4.55 -21.60
CA LYS A 391 17.80 -4.44 -22.66
C LYS A 391 18.42 -3.05 -22.67
N GLY A 392 19.73 -2.98 -22.46
CA GLY A 392 20.51 -1.75 -22.64
C GLY A 392 20.55 -1.33 -24.11
N LEU A 393 20.40 -0.02 -24.37
CA LEU A 393 20.34 0.56 -25.74
C LEU A 393 21.71 1.08 -26.23
N GLY A 394 22.76 1.04 -25.39
CA GLY A 394 24.11 1.42 -25.78
C GLY A 394 24.82 0.44 -26.69
N GLU A 395 25.99 0.81 -27.21
CA GLU A 395 26.83 -0.02 -28.10
C GLU A 395 27.24 -1.37 -27.45
N ASN A 396 27.47 -1.38 -26.14
CA ASN A 396 27.74 -2.57 -25.34
C ASN A 396 26.48 -3.05 -24.62
N GLY A 397 25.33 -3.00 -25.29
CA GLY A 397 24.03 -3.31 -24.71
C GLY A 397 23.99 -4.71 -24.08
N TYR A 398 23.51 -4.77 -22.84
CA TYR A 398 23.28 -6.02 -22.14
C TYR A 398 21.81 -6.42 -22.22
N THR A 399 21.55 -7.71 -22.04
CA THR A 399 20.19 -8.23 -21.90
C THR A 399 20.10 -9.03 -20.60
N ASN A 400 19.05 -8.77 -19.81
CA ASN A 400 18.72 -9.56 -18.63
C ASN A 400 17.27 -10.00 -18.75
N SER A 401 17.04 -11.29 -18.87
CA SER A 401 15.70 -11.87 -18.88
C SER A 401 15.45 -12.62 -17.58
N SER A 402 14.20 -12.60 -17.13
CA SER A 402 13.78 -13.37 -15.97
C SER A 402 12.45 -14.04 -16.26
N TYR A 403 12.29 -15.25 -15.73
CA TYR A 403 11.12 -16.11 -15.94
C TYR A 403 10.60 -16.54 -14.59
N SER A 404 9.30 -16.46 -14.36
CA SER A 404 8.70 -16.93 -13.11
C SER A 404 7.36 -17.60 -13.31
N PHE A 405 7.06 -18.53 -12.40
CA PHE A 405 5.77 -19.18 -12.22
C PHE A 405 5.33 -19.00 -10.77
N ASP A 406 4.07 -18.72 -10.54
CA ASP A 406 3.48 -18.61 -9.24
C ASP A 406 2.08 -19.22 -9.21
N GLY A 407 1.65 -19.60 -8.02
CA GLY A 407 0.32 -20.13 -7.84
C GLY A 407 -0.10 -20.12 -6.38
N ALA A 408 -1.41 -20.14 -6.19
CA ALA A 408 -2.05 -20.34 -4.91
C ALA A 408 -3.17 -21.36 -5.03
N LEU A 409 -3.35 -22.18 -4.00
CA LEU A 409 -4.43 -23.14 -3.85
C LEU A 409 -5.17 -22.85 -2.55
N GLY A 410 -6.42 -22.43 -2.66
CA GLY A 410 -7.32 -22.27 -1.50
C GLY A 410 -8.02 -23.59 -1.17
N ILE A 411 -7.94 -24.03 0.08
CA ILE A 411 -8.60 -25.23 0.58
C ILE A 411 -9.61 -24.81 1.66
N GLY A 412 -10.90 -24.93 1.34
CA GLY A 412 -11.97 -24.38 2.16
C GLY A 412 -11.77 -22.89 2.41
N GLU A 413 -12.30 -22.36 3.51
CA GLU A 413 -12.25 -20.93 3.84
C GLU A 413 -10.95 -20.51 4.56
N THR A 414 -10.17 -21.45 5.07
CA THR A 414 -9.15 -21.16 6.08
C THR A 414 -7.72 -21.48 5.66
N ILE A 415 -7.51 -22.33 4.65
CA ILE A 415 -6.16 -22.75 4.25
C ILE A 415 -5.83 -22.19 2.88
N GLN A 416 -4.60 -21.72 2.73
CA GLN A 416 -4.01 -21.32 1.46
C GLN A 416 -2.59 -21.87 1.35
N LEU A 417 -2.32 -22.53 0.25
CA LEU A 417 -0.97 -22.95 -0.15
C LEU A 417 -0.51 -22.03 -1.28
N THR A 418 0.71 -21.51 -1.20
CA THR A 418 1.30 -20.69 -2.26
C THR A 418 2.65 -21.25 -2.68
N ALA A 419 2.95 -21.15 -3.97
CA ALA A 419 4.21 -21.53 -4.53
C ALA A 419 4.68 -20.47 -5.54
N PHE A 420 5.98 -20.24 -5.57
CA PHE A 420 6.65 -19.38 -6.53
C PHE A 420 7.96 -20.03 -6.93
N ALA A 421 8.30 -19.94 -8.21
CA ALA A 421 9.59 -20.36 -8.75
C ALA A 421 10.03 -19.39 -9.85
N ALA A 422 11.31 -19.05 -9.88
CA ALA A 422 11.86 -18.14 -10.87
C ALA A 422 13.29 -18.52 -11.24
N THR A 423 13.70 -18.08 -12.43
CA THR A 423 15.10 -18.09 -12.87
C THR A 423 15.42 -16.83 -13.66
N THR A 424 16.69 -16.46 -13.66
CA THR A 424 17.21 -15.33 -14.43
C THR A 424 18.29 -15.81 -15.39
N ASP A 425 18.41 -15.14 -16.55
CA ASP A 425 19.57 -15.41 -17.42
C ASP A 425 20.85 -15.02 -16.66
N PRO A 426 21.89 -15.85 -16.68
CA PRO A 426 23.16 -15.52 -16.05
C PRO A 426 23.78 -14.29 -16.72
N ALA A 427 24.46 -13.45 -15.94
CA ALA A 427 25.35 -12.46 -16.51
C ALA A 427 26.45 -13.15 -17.33
N GLN A 428 26.96 -12.48 -18.36
CA GLN A 428 28.09 -13.01 -19.13
C GLN A 428 29.26 -13.33 -18.18
N ASP A 429 29.90 -14.47 -18.34
CA ASP A 429 31.05 -14.92 -17.54
C ASP A 429 30.79 -15.45 -16.13
N VAL A 430 29.55 -15.81 -15.77
CA VAL A 430 29.27 -16.45 -14.48
C VAL A 430 29.36 -17.98 -14.62
N GLU A 431 30.41 -18.60 -14.02
CA GLU A 431 30.60 -20.05 -14.02
C GLU A 431 29.52 -20.81 -13.23
N ASN A 432 29.02 -20.23 -12.15
CA ASN A 432 28.03 -20.86 -11.28
C ASN A 432 26.60 -20.46 -11.66
N LYS A 433 25.84 -21.45 -12.17
CA LYS A 433 24.47 -21.26 -12.69
C LYS A 433 23.36 -21.27 -11.64
N LYS A 434 23.63 -20.94 -10.36
CA LYS A 434 22.59 -20.83 -9.33
C LYS A 434 21.77 -19.53 -9.51
N THR A 435 21.02 -19.43 -10.61
CA THR A 435 20.21 -18.26 -11.02
C THR A 435 18.74 -18.40 -10.68
N TYR A 436 18.40 -19.28 -9.75
CA TYR A 436 17.02 -19.62 -9.38
C TYR A 436 16.57 -18.98 -8.07
N ALA A 437 15.25 -18.90 -7.90
CA ALA A 437 14.61 -18.64 -6.61
C ALA A 437 13.31 -19.42 -6.53
N TYR A 438 12.96 -19.95 -5.35
CA TYR A 438 11.65 -20.54 -5.12
C TYR A 438 11.17 -20.31 -3.68
N VAL A 439 9.84 -20.26 -3.53
CA VAL A 439 9.14 -20.05 -2.27
C VAL A 439 7.97 -21.02 -2.18
N LEU A 440 7.83 -21.68 -1.04
CA LEU A 440 6.67 -22.51 -0.70
C LEU A 440 6.09 -22.04 0.62
N GLU A 441 4.79 -21.81 0.67
CA GLU A 441 4.12 -21.35 1.89
C GLU A 441 2.81 -22.10 2.10
N ALA A 442 2.52 -22.43 3.36
CA ALA A 442 1.22 -22.87 3.83
C ALA A 442 0.74 -21.92 4.93
N ASN A 443 -0.45 -21.40 4.77
CA ASN A 443 -1.10 -20.50 5.72
C ASN A 443 -2.49 -21.04 6.09
N ARG A 444 -2.76 -21.18 7.38
CA ARG A 444 -4.07 -21.51 7.92
C ARG A 444 -4.54 -20.40 8.84
N ASN A 445 -5.68 -19.78 8.52
CA ASN A 445 -6.25 -18.67 9.28
C ASN A 445 -7.68 -18.97 9.70
N THR A 446 -7.83 -19.38 10.95
CA THR A 446 -9.13 -19.68 11.59
C THR A 446 -9.50 -18.57 12.58
N GLN A 447 -10.68 -18.65 13.16
CA GLN A 447 -11.12 -17.71 14.20
C GLN A 447 -10.18 -17.69 15.40
N ALA A 448 -9.68 -18.87 15.83
CA ALA A 448 -8.83 -19.02 16.99
C ALA A 448 -7.33 -18.99 16.68
N PHE A 449 -6.92 -19.44 15.49
CA PHE A 449 -5.49 -19.61 15.17
C PHE A 449 -5.11 -19.06 13.79
N THR A 450 -3.90 -18.49 13.71
CA THR A 450 -3.16 -18.34 12.47
C THR A 450 -1.89 -19.16 12.56
N ASN A 451 -1.70 -20.09 11.62
CA ASN A 451 -0.49 -20.88 11.48
C ASN A 451 0.09 -20.66 10.11
N GLN A 452 1.38 -20.35 10.05
CA GLN A 452 2.11 -20.11 8.81
C GLN A 452 3.42 -20.87 8.85
N ILE A 453 3.74 -21.53 7.75
CA ILE A 453 5.08 -22.06 7.48
C ILE A 453 5.49 -21.65 6.08
N ARG A 454 6.74 -21.22 5.93
CA ARG A 454 7.32 -20.82 4.64
C ARG A 454 8.74 -21.33 4.53
N TYR A 455 9.08 -21.79 3.34
CA TYR A 455 10.44 -22.10 2.94
C TYR A 455 10.77 -21.32 1.66
N SER A 456 11.94 -20.68 1.63
CA SER A 456 12.44 -19.96 0.46
C SER A 456 13.90 -20.32 0.23
N GLU A 457 14.30 -20.40 -1.04
CA GLU A 457 15.69 -20.55 -1.43
C GLU A 457 15.99 -19.64 -2.62
N VAL A 458 17.11 -18.92 -2.58
CA VAL A 458 17.54 -17.96 -3.59
C VAL A 458 19.01 -18.25 -3.93
N GLY A 459 19.28 -18.56 -5.18
CA GLY A 459 20.62 -18.82 -5.69
C GLY A 459 21.53 -17.59 -5.60
N GLU A 460 22.83 -17.82 -5.59
CA GLU A 460 23.85 -16.78 -5.42
C GLU A 460 23.87 -15.79 -6.60
N ASN A 461 23.51 -16.25 -7.80
CA ASN A 461 23.52 -15.46 -9.02
C ASN A 461 22.11 -15.11 -9.52
N PHE A 462 21.10 -15.25 -8.68
CA PHE A 462 19.75 -14.82 -9.01
C PHE A 462 19.68 -13.30 -9.07
N ASN A 463 19.43 -12.74 -10.25
CA ASN A 463 19.41 -11.29 -10.48
C ASN A 463 18.32 -10.89 -11.47
N PRO A 464 17.08 -10.65 -11.01
CA PRO A 464 16.05 -10.10 -11.87
C PRO A 464 16.32 -8.61 -12.12
N GLY A 465 16.83 -8.29 -13.32
CA GLY A 465 17.27 -6.93 -13.68
C GLY A 465 16.20 -5.86 -13.61
N MET A 466 14.92 -6.25 -13.63
CA MET A 466 13.76 -5.39 -13.42
C MET A 466 13.14 -5.55 -12.03
N GLY A 467 13.69 -6.40 -11.18
CA GLY A 467 13.14 -6.75 -9.88
C GLY A 467 13.88 -6.12 -8.70
N PHE A 468 13.46 -6.55 -7.53
CA PHE A 468 14.14 -6.28 -6.26
C PHE A 468 14.39 -7.59 -5.53
N VAL A 469 15.63 -7.80 -5.07
CA VAL A 469 16.02 -8.90 -4.20
C VAL A 469 16.81 -8.32 -3.05
N LYS A 470 16.35 -8.58 -1.83
CA LYS A 470 16.99 -8.03 -0.63
C LYS A 470 18.35 -8.67 -0.36
N ARG A 471 18.48 -9.97 -0.60
CA ARG A 471 19.71 -10.76 -0.50
C ARG A 471 19.67 -11.99 -1.41
N VAL A 472 20.80 -12.55 -1.75
CA VAL A 472 20.97 -13.76 -2.56
C VAL A 472 21.81 -14.82 -1.84
N GLY A 473 21.87 -16.03 -2.36
CA GLY A 473 22.70 -17.12 -1.83
C GLY A 473 22.23 -17.72 -0.52
N TYR A 474 20.90 -17.74 -0.28
CA TYR A 474 20.36 -18.20 0.99
C TYR A 474 19.22 -19.20 0.87
N ARG A 475 19.01 -19.96 1.95
CA ARG A 475 17.74 -20.60 2.29
C ARG A 475 17.14 -19.96 3.54
N LYS A 476 15.82 -19.88 3.58
CA LYS A 476 15.08 -19.28 4.67
C LYS A 476 13.94 -20.19 5.11
N VAL A 477 13.75 -20.28 6.40
CA VAL A 477 12.56 -20.90 7.02
C VAL A 477 11.85 -19.85 7.84
N LEU A 478 10.52 -19.84 7.75
CA LEU A 478 9.65 -19.06 8.62
C LEU A 478 8.55 -19.96 9.16
N PHE A 479 8.27 -19.84 10.44
CA PHE A 479 7.01 -20.36 11.00
C PHE A 479 6.40 -19.36 11.96
N ARG A 480 5.08 -19.36 12.04
CA ARG A 480 4.30 -18.55 12.96
C ARG A 480 3.12 -19.32 13.47
N ILE A 481 2.89 -19.20 14.77
CA ILE A 481 1.69 -19.70 15.46
C ILE A 481 1.15 -18.55 16.29
N LEU A 482 -0.09 -18.15 16.02
CA LEU A 482 -0.80 -17.10 16.74
C LEU A 482 -2.14 -17.66 17.19
N ASN A 483 -2.45 -17.53 18.48
CA ASN A 483 -3.76 -17.82 19.05
C ASN A 483 -4.54 -16.51 19.27
N ARG A 484 -5.86 -16.57 19.17
CA ARG A 484 -6.78 -15.48 19.51
C ARG A 484 -7.73 -15.96 20.60
N THR A 485 -7.63 -15.32 21.75
CA THR A 485 -8.52 -15.55 22.88
C THR A 485 -9.32 -14.29 23.16
N ARG A 486 -10.63 -14.43 23.29
CA ARG A 486 -11.57 -13.32 23.56
C ARG A 486 -12.23 -13.55 24.90
N PRO A 487 -11.66 -13.01 25.99
CA PRO A 487 -12.24 -13.16 27.31
C PRO A 487 -13.55 -12.38 27.41
N LYS A 488 -14.51 -12.93 28.13
CA LYS A 488 -15.73 -12.22 28.51
C LYS A 488 -15.46 -11.53 29.86
N ASP A 489 -15.74 -10.22 29.90
CA ASP A 489 -15.71 -9.39 31.11
C ASP A 489 -14.40 -9.43 31.95
N LEU A 490 -13.25 -9.59 31.29
CA LEU A 490 -11.95 -9.57 31.94
C LEU A 490 -11.24 -8.22 31.72
N PHE A 491 -11.24 -7.35 32.72
CA PHE A 491 -10.54 -6.04 32.72
C PHE A 491 -10.74 -5.17 31.47
N GLY A 492 -11.90 -5.28 30.81
CA GLY A 492 -12.17 -4.59 29.55
C GLY A 492 -11.37 -5.07 28.34
N LEU A 493 -10.73 -6.24 28.44
CA LEU A 493 -10.04 -6.87 27.32
C LEU A 493 -11.02 -7.27 26.23
N LEU A 494 -10.65 -6.99 25.00
CA LEU A 494 -11.39 -7.38 23.81
C LEU A 494 -10.80 -8.66 23.18
N GLU A 495 -9.47 -8.72 23.06
CA GLU A 495 -8.77 -9.86 22.48
C GLU A 495 -7.34 -9.92 23.00
N ILE A 496 -6.87 -11.14 23.25
CA ILE A 496 -5.48 -11.47 23.59
C ILE A 496 -4.93 -12.33 22.46
N ARG A 497 -3.74 -12.00 21.96
CA ARG A 497 -3.10 -12.69 20.82
C ARG A 497 -1.67 -13.12 21.15
N PRO A 498 -1.50 -14.16 22.00
CA PRO A 498 -0.18 -14.74 22.19
C PRO A 498 0.29 -15.40 20.89
N HIS A 499 1.57 -15.17 20.56
CA HIS A 499 2.14 -15.75 19.36
C HIS A 499 3.64 -15.98 19.46
N ILE A 500 4.09 -16.93 18.64
CA ILE A 500 5.49 -17.20 18.41
C ILE A 500 5.75 -17.11 16.91
N THR A 501 6.80 -16.42 16.53
CA THR A 501 7.26 -16.31 15.15
C THR A 501 8.75 -16.55 15.11
N TYR A 502 9.18 -17.47 14.27
CA TYR A 502 10.59 -17.68 13.98
C TYR A 502 10.86 -17.50 12.49
N TRP A 503 11.97 -16.86 12.15
CA TRP A 503 12.54 -16.92 10.82
C TRP A 503 14.06 -16.88 10.89
N GLY A 504 14.71 -17.56 9.93
CA GLY A 504 16.15 -17.63 9.84
C GLY A 504 16.61 -17.73 8.40
N TYR A 505 17.82 -17.19 8.15
CA TYR A 505 18.50 -17.25 6.86
C TYR A 505 19.82 -17.97 7.01
N TRP A 506 20.08 -18.93 6.14
CA TRP A 506 21.32 -19.70 6.07
C TRP A 506 21.89 -19.61 4.66
N LYS A 507 23.19 -19.47 4.52
CA LYS A 507 23.89 -19.51 3.24
C LYS A 507 23.75 -20.88 2.58
N LEU A 508 23.74 -20.89 1.25
CA LEU A 508 23.60 -22.12 0.47
C LEU A 508 24.89 -22.95 0.41
N ASN A 509 26.06 -22.30 0.49
CA ASN A 509 27.35 -22.95 0.27
C ASN A 509 27.86 -23.70 1.52
N ASP A 510 27.74 -23.13 2.69
CA ASP A 510 28.33 -23.64 3.94
C ASP A 510 27.31 -23.82 5.08
N GLY A 511 26.04 -23.37 4.87
CA GLY A 511 25.00 -23.44 5.89
C GLY A 511 25.17 -22.44 7.03
N PHE A 512 26.07 -21.47 6.90
CA PHE A 512 26.26 -20.42 7.90
C PHE A 512 24.99 -19.62 8.12
N GLN A 513 24.54 -19.51 9.36
CA GLN A 513 23.33 -18.74 9.69
C GLN A 513 23.64 -17.25 9.76
N GLN A 514 23.21 -16.51 8.73
CA GLN A 514 23.40 -15.06 8.63
C GLN A 514 22.47 -14.27 9.55
N THR A 515 21.23 -14.76 9.73
CA THR A 515 20.23 -14.11 10.58
C THR A 515 19.29 -15.14 11.17
N GLY A 516 18.94 -14.99 12.44
CA GLY A 516 17.89 -15.74 13.11
C GLY A 516 17.09 -14.81 14.02
N PHE A 517 15.77 -14.95 14.01
CA PHE A 517 14.88 -14.13 14.81
C PHE A 517 13.75 -14.99 15.37
N LEU A 518 13.70 -15.13 16.67
CA LEU A 518 12.59 -15.75 17.39
C LEU A 518 11.89 -14.69 18.21
N HIS A 519 10.62 -14.48 17.93
CA HIS A 519 9.75 -13.51 18.57
C HIS A 519 8.65 -14.24 19.34
N ILE A 520 8.58 -14.01 20.64
CA ILE A 520 7.54 -14.51 21.53
C ILE A 520 6.85 -13.30 22.12
N ASP A 521 5.57 -13.12 21.80
CA ASP A 521 4.83 -11.91 22.13
C ASP A 521 3.35 -12.22 22.43
N SER A 522 2.70 -11.30 23.12
CA SER A 522 1.25 -11.28 23.29
C SER A 522 0.73 -9.86 23.09
N HIS A 523 -0.24 -9.72 22.20
CA HIS A 523 -0.98 -8.48 22.01
C HIS A 523 -2.23 -8.48 22.87
N TRP A 524 -2.46 -7.38 23.57
CA TRP A 524 -3.58 -7.15 24.49
C TRP A 524 -4.38 -5.97 23.97
N GLU A 525 -5.54 -6.24 23.42
CA GLU A 525 -6.44 -5.24 22.86
C GLU A 525 -7.62 -5.01 23.81
N PHE A 526 -7.92 -3.75 24.08
CA PHE A 526 -8.97 -3.36 25.02
C PHE A 526 -10.17 -2.75 24.29
N ARG A 527 -11.36 -2.90 24.85
CA ARG A 527 -12.61 -2.35 24.30
C ARG A 527 -12.60 -0.83 24.15
N ASN A 528 -11.80 -0.11 24.94
CA ASN A 528 -11.63 1.34 24.88
C ASN A 528 -10.67 1.80 23.76
N GLY A 529 -10.16 0.87 22.93
CA GLY A 529 -9.22 1.14 21.83
C GLY A 529 -7.75 1.26 22.27
N PHE A 530 -7.43 1.04 23.55
CA PHE A 530 -6.03 0.91 23.99
C PHE A 530 -5.48 -0.46 23.59
N ARG A 531 -4.19 -0.50 23.25
CA ARG A 531 -3.49 -1.75 22.95
C ARG A 531 -2.09 -1.71 23.53
N ILE A 532 -1.66 -2.84 24.07
CA ILE A 532 -0.27 -3.10 24.47
C ILE A 532 0.20 -4.42 23.88
N ASP A 533 1.42 -4.46 23.34
CA ASP A 533 2.10 -5.67 22.89
C ASP A 533 3.33 -5.86 23.76
N THR A 534 3.56 -7.08 24.27
CA THR A 534 4.66 -7.36 25.20
C THR A 534 5.36 -8.64 24.80
N GLY A 535 6.64 -8.55 24.47
CA GLY A 535 7.37 -9.70 23.97
C GLY A 535 8.88 -9.68 24.23
N ILE A 536 9.48 -10.81 23.93
CA ILE A 536 10.93 -11.00 23.95
C ILE A 536 11.37 -11.49 22.58
N ASN A 537 12.41 -10.85 22.05
CA ASN A 537 13.10 -11.27 20.84
C ASN A 537 14.38 -11.99 21.21
N PHE A 538 14.64 -13.10 20.53
CA PHE A 538 15.95 -13.74 20.51
C PHE A 538 16.49 -13.57 19.10
N THR A 539 17.62 -12.87 18.98
CA THR A 539 18.22 -12.58 17.68
C THR A 539 19.56 -13.27 17.55
N LYS A 540 19.87 -13.71 16.34
CA LYS A 540 21.17 -14.22 15.94
C LYS A 540 21.63 -13.48 14.70
N GLU A 541 22.78 -12.82 14.78
CA GLU A 541 23.39 -12.14 13.64
C GLU A 541 24.77 -12.75 13.35
N GLY A 542 24.90 -13.40 12.20
CA GLY A 542 26.16 -13.92 11.70
C GLY A 542 26.76 -12.93 10.71
N VAL A 543 27.86 -12.32 11.10
CA VAL A 543 28.64 -11.35 10.32
C VAL A 543 29.88 -12.05 9.77
N GLU A 544 29.94 -12.26 8.47
CA GLU A 544 31.08 -12.95 7.82
C GLU A 544 32.25 -12.02 7.55
N GLU A 545 31.92 -10.77 7.21
CA GLU A 545 32.89 -9.70 7.01
C GLU A 545 32.40 -8.49 7.79
N GLY A 546 33.32 -7.84 8.50
CA GLY A 546 33.00 -6.63 9.24
C GLY A 546 32.41 -5.56 8.35
N PHE A 547 31.40 -4.85 8.85
CA PHE A 547 30.74 -3.77 8.11
C PHE A 547 30.59 -2.52 8.95
N PRO A 548 30.67 -1.32 8.35
CA PRO A 548 30.42 -0.07 9.06
C PRO A 548 28.91 0.06 9.37
N ILE A 549 28.57 0.14 10.65
CA ILE A 549 27.19 0.39 11.10
C ILE A 549 26.86 1.88 11.07
N VAL A 550 27.86 2.70 11.36
CA VAL A 550 27.93 4.15 11.12
C VAL A 550 29.36 4.44 10.64
N THR A 551 29.62 5.65 10.15
CA THR A 551 30.85 6.01 9.42
C THR A 551 32.14 5.53 10.10
N ASP A 552 32.26 5.63 11.43
CA ASP A 552 33.49 5.35 12.15
C ASP A 552 33.44 4.12 13.05
N ILE A 553 32.35 3.34 13.04
CA ILE A 553 32.17 2.17 13.90
C ILE A 553 31.93 0.94 13.05
N LEU A 554 32.87 -0.01 13.13
CA LEU A 554 32.85 -1.27 12.40
C LEU A 554 32.33 -2.39 13.31
N VAL A 555 31.26 -3.06 12.92
CA VAL A 555 30.85 -4.32 13.55
C VAL A 555 31.76 -5.43 13.02
N PRO A 556 32.51 -6.11 13.89
CA PRO A 556 33.47 -7.13 13.48
C PRO A 556 32.80 -8.39 12.94
N LYS A 557 33.58 -9.22 12.24
CA LYS A 557 33.20 -10.59 11.92
C LYS A 557 32.91 -11.37 13.21
N GLY A 558 31.76 -12.08 13.22
CA GLY A 558 31.39 -12.87 14.40
C GLY A 558 29.96 -13.40 14.31
N THR A 559 29.57 -14.12 15.36
CA THR A 559 28.17 -14.57 15.54
C THR A 559 27.67 -14.01 16.87
N TYR A 560 26.63 -13.20 16.80
CA TYR A 560 26.06 -12.48 17.91
C TYR A 560 24.69 -13.04 18.26
N ASN A 561 24.53 -13.52 19.51
CA ASN A 561 23.25 -14.05 20.00
C ASN A 561 22.73 -13.11 21.09
N ASN A 562 21.60 -12.51 20.85
CA ASN A 562 21.07 -11.44 21.69
C ASN A 562 19.63 -11.70 22.13
N LYS A 563 19.22 -10.98 23.17
CA LYS A 563 17.85 -10.94 23.70
C LYS A 563 17.43 -9.49 23.81
N GLU A 564 16.21 -9.18 23.34
CA GLU A 564 15.63 -7.84 23.43
C GLU A 564 14.24 -7.95 24.06
N LEU A 565 13.93 -7.06 24.98
CA LEU A 565 12.56 -6.79 25.39
C LEU A 565 11.88 -5.95 24.33
N HIS A 566 10.67 -6.33 23.93
CA HIS A 566 9.81 -5.59 23.00
C HIS A 566 8.53 -5.16 23.71
N ILE A 567 8.24 -3.86 23.75
CA ILE A 567 6.98 -3.32 24.27
C ILE A 567 6.46 -2.30 23.29
N ARG A 568 5.21 -2.48 22.86
CA ARG A 568 4.48 -1.50 22.06
C ARG A 568 3.20 -1.09 22.79
N THR A 569 2.94 0.20 22.82
CA THR A 569 1.74 0.78 23.42
C THR A 569 1.06 1.70 22.42
N ASN A 570 -0.23 1.52 22.19
CA ASN A 570 -1.05 2.41 21.38
C ASN A 570 -2.19 2.96 22.25
N SER A 571 -2.33 4.26 22.33
CA SER A 571 -3.56 4.85 22.84
C SER A 571 -4.71 4.69 21.83
N ASN A 572 -5.92 5.07 22.21
CA ASN A 572 -7.06 5.05 21.29
C ASN A 572 -6.86 6.06 20.14
N LEU A 573 -6.77 5.55 18.90
CA LEU A 573 -6.49 6.34 17.69
C LEU A 573 -7.69 7.15 17.19
N THR A 574 -8.89 6.94 17.74
CA THR A 574 -10.08 7.75 17.41
C THR A 574 -10.09 9.09 18.15
N LYS A 575 -9.26 9.24 19.19
CA LYS A 575 -9.20 10.46 20.00
C LYS A 575 -8.41 11.57 19.28
N PRO A 576 -8.70 12.85 19.58
CA PRO A 576 -7.97 13.98 18.99
C PRO A 576 -6.46 13.94 19.24
N PHE A 577 -6.04 13.45 20.39
CA PHE A 577 -4.64 13.17 20.70
C PHE A 577 -4.42 11.68 20.85
N SER A 578 -3.41 11.15 20.16
CA SER A 578 -3.02 9.75 20.28
C SER A 578 -1.51 9.58 20.23
N ILE A 579 -1.05 8.51 20.89
CA ILE A 579 0.36 8.18 21.01
C ILE A 579 0.58 6.69 20.71
N ILE A 580 1.63 6.40 19.97
CA ILE A 580 2.18 5.05 19.77
C ILE A 580 3.63 5.09 20.22
N ILE A 581 4.03 4.19 21.11
CA ILE A 581 5.41 4.04 21.55
C ILE A 581 5.82 2.59 21.31
N VAL A 582 6.98 2.39 20.70
CA VAL A 582 7.62 1.08 20.54
C VAL A 582 9.00 1.13 21.17
N ASN A 583 9.26 0.28 22.16
CA ASN A 583 10.55 0.14 22.78
C ASN A 583 11.13 -1.23 22.46
N LYS A 584 12.43 -1.25 22.12
CA LYS A 584 13.26 -2.45 22.05
C LYS A 584 14.53 -2.21 22.85
N ILE A 585 14.73 -3.00 23.87
CA ILE A 585 15.85 -2.81 24.82
C ILE A 585 16.54 -4.15 25.01
N GLY A 586 17.83 -4.20 24.77
CA GLY A 586 18.64 -5.41 24.96
C GLY A 586 19.83 -5.49 24.04
N GLY A 587 20.37 -6.69 23.89
CA GLY A 587 21.56 -6.92 23.10
C GLY A 587 21.45 -6.60 21.62
N PHE A 588 22.49 -6.06 21.03
CA PHE A 588 22.58 -5.66 19.64
C PHE A 588 24.01 -5.83 19.14
N PHE A 589 24.24 -6.75 18.17
CA PHE A 589 25.56 -7.19 17.76
C PHE A 589 26.44 -7.55 18.94
N SER A 590 27.60 -6.88 19.11
CA SER A 590 28.59 -7.09 20.17
C SER A 590 28.24 -6.43 21.51
N GLY A 591 27.19 -5.58 21.56
CA GLY A 591 26.82 -4.81 22.74
C GLY A 591 25.32 -4.72 22.95
N ASP A 592 24.81 -3.53 23.25
CA ASP A 592 23.43 -3.27 23.63
C ASP A 592 22.82 -2.10 22.86
N ARG A 593 21.47 -2.12 22.76
CA ARG A 593 20.69 -1.05 22.16
C ARG A 593 19.46 -0.72 23.01
N LYS A 594 19.18 0.58 23.12
CA LYS A 594 17.88 1.12 23.54
C LYS A 594 17.24 1.83 22.35
N ASN A 595 16.22 1.22 21.77
CA ASN A 595 15.43 1.83 20.71
C ASN A 595 14.10 2.31 21.28
N THR A 596 13.72 3.55 20.94
CA THR A 596 12.40 4.11 21.24
C THR A 596 11.86 4.81 19.99
N ASP A 597 10.82 4.23 19.41
CA ASP A 597 10.07 4.84 18.31
C ASP A 597 8.77 5.42 18.86
N THR A 598 8.58 6.73 18.74
CA THR A 598 7.38 7.45 19.23
C THR A 598 6.66 8.08 18.06
N THR A 599 5.34 7.89 17.99
CA THR A 599 4.46 8.60 17.07
C THR A 599 3.41 9.33 17.89
N LEU A 600 3.40 10.65 17.77
CA LEU A 600 2.36 11.52 18.34
C LEU A 600 1.47 11.99 17.21
N ARG A 601 0.16 11.88 17.39
CA ARG A 601 -0.82 12.43 16.46
C ARG A 601 -1.72 13.39 17.20
N TYR A 602 -1.94 14.55 16.62
CA TYR A 602 -2.85 15.54 17.12
C TYR A 602 -3.76 16.04 16.01
N ARG A 603 -5.04 16.12 16.30
CA ARG A 603 -6.07 16.61 15.40
C ARG A 603 -6.83 17.77 16.05
N PHE A 604 -6.97 18.85 15.32
CA PHE A 604 -7.80 19.98 15.72
C PHE A 604 -8.96 20.14 14.73
N GLY A 605 -10.16 19.84 15.23
CA GLY A 605 -11.33 19.70 14.36
C GLY A 605 -11.20 18.56 13.35
N ASP A 606 -11.79 18.76 12.18
CA ASP A 606 -11.81 17.83 11.04
C ASP A 606 -10.78 18.19 9.95
N ARG A 607 -10.16 19.37 10.02
CA ARG A 607 -9.31 19.95 8.97
C ARG A 607 -7.82 19.94 9.24
N PHE A 608 -7.41 20.01 10.49
CA PHE A 608 -5.99 20.06 10.84
C PHE A 608 -5.52 18.76 11.48
N THR A 609 -4.50 18.15 10.89
CA THR A 609 -3.83 16.98 11.44
C THR A 609 -2.32 17.21 11.54
N SER A 610 -1.74 16.77 12.65
CA SER A 610 -0.31 16.80 12.91
C SER A 610 0.16 15.42 13.33
N GLU A 611 1.27 14.97 12.74
CA GLU A 611 1.95 13.74 13.12
C GLU A 611 3.43 14.05 13.36
N LEU A 612 3.92 13.71 14.54
CA LEU A 612 5.34 13.78 14.89
C LEU A 612 5.85 12.37 15.17
N ILE A 613 6.85 11.96 14.42
CA ILE A 613 7.54 10.67 14.58
C ILE A 613 8.97 10.94 15.03
N SER A 614 9.38 10.29 16.09
CA SER A 614 10.74 10.27 16.59
C SER A 614 11.22 8.82 16.64
N LYS A 615 12.33 8.51 15.97
CA LYS A 615 13.00 7.20 16.05
C LYS A 615 14.38 7.42 16.66
N TYR A 616 14.54 6.97 17.88
CA TYR A 616 15.75 7.15 18.67
C TYR A 616 16.40 5.80 18.95
N ASN A 617 17.70 5.67 18.67
CA ASN A 617 18.52 4.53 19.06
C ASN A 617 19.75 5.03 19.81
N ASP A 618 19.96 4.51 21.00
CA ASP A 618 21.18 4.63 21.79
C ASP A 618 21.87 3.26 21.75
N VAL A 619 23.02 3.21 21.08
CA VAL A 619 23.77 1.97 20.80
C VAL A 619 25.13 2.04 21.46
N ASN A 620 25.42 1.03 22.29
CA ASN A 620 26.68 0.89 23.00
C ASN A 620 27.33 -0.42 22.58
N LEU A 621 28.38 -0.33 21.76
CA LEU A 621 29.19 -1.46 21.31
C LEU A 621 30.61 -1.33 21.89
N PRO A 622 31.33 -2.43 22.08
CA PRO A 622 32.76 -2.37 22.42
C PRO A 622 33.59 -1.56 21.42
N GLU A 623 33.17 -1.54 20.16
CA GLU A 623 33.80 -0.84 19.05
C GLU A 623 33.53 0.67 19.04
N GLY A 624 32.51 1.12 19.79
CA GLY A 624 32.16 2.52 19.94
C GLY A 624 30.67 2.72 20.23
N ASN A 625 30.35 3.89 20.77
CA ASN A 625 28.98 4.28 21.13
C ASN A 625 28.45 5.33 20.16
N PHE A 626 27.19 5.24 19.79
CA PHE A 626 26.55 6.23 18.94
C PHE A 626 25.05 6.35 19.18
N ILE A 627 24.52 7.48 18.80
CA ILE A 627 23.09 7.76 18.84
C ILE A 627 22.60 8.03 17.40
N THR A 628 21.53 7.36 16.97
CA THR A 628 20.80 7.76 15.77
C THR A 628 19.45 8.33 16.16
N HIS A 629 19.11 9.46 15.56
CA HIS A 629 17.84 10.15 15.81
C HIS A 629 17.23 10.66 14.51
N LEU A 630 16.10 10.09 14.11
CA LEU A 630 15.29 10.55 13.00
C LEU A 630 14.01 11.19 13.55
N VAL A 631 13.81 12.46 13.24
CA VAL A 631 12.57 13.19 13.57
C VAL A 631 11.85 13.54 12.29
N ARG A 632 10.55 13.23 12.23
CA ARG A 632 9.65 13.63 11.14
C ARG A 632 8.43 14.33 11.70
N SER A 633 8.12 15.49 11.13
CA SER A 633 6.89 16.22 11.42
C SER A 633 6.08 16.36 10.14
N ARG A 634 4.86 15.86 10.16
CA ARG A 634 3.90 16.05 9.07
C ARG A 634 2.74 16.90 9.57
N LEU A 635 2.52 18.03 8.92
CA LEU A 635 1.41 18.94 9.18
C LEU A 635 0.51 18.95 7.96
N THR A 636 -0.79 18.84 8.16
CA THR A 636 -1.76 18.89 7.07
C THR A 636 -2.92 19.78 7.46
N TYR A 637 -3.30 20.67 6.57
CA TYR A 637 -4.50 21.49 6.68
C TYR A 637 -5.37 21.30 5.44
N ALA A 638 -6.53 20.68 5.60
CA ALA A 638 -7.49 20.47 4.53
C ALA A 638 -8.51 21.63 4.53
N ILE A 639 -8.50 22.43 3.48
CA ILE A 639 -9.49 23.48 3.24
C ILE A 639 -10.81 22.82 2.85
N THR A 640 -10.74 21.85 1.94
CA THR A 640 -11.81 20.94 1.51
C THR A 640 -11.22 19.55 1.27
N PRO A 641 -12.00 18.49 1.05
CA PRO A 641 -11.46 17.17 0.68
C PRO A 641 -10.60 17.21 -0.60
N LYS A 642 -10.80 18.21 -1.46
CA LYS A 642 -10.10 18.39 -2.74
C LYS A 642 -8.98 19.43 -2.71
N ILE A 643 -8.85 20.23 -1.64
CA ILE A 643 -7.85 21.30 -1.52
C ILE A 643 -7.18 21.20 -0.15
N TYR A 644 -5.90 20.94 -0.12
CA TYR A 644 -5.14 20.87 1.12
C TYR A 644 -3.68 21.30 0.97
N ILE A 645 -3.09 21.68 2.10
CA ILE A 645 -1.68 22.01 2.25
C ILE A 645 -1.05 20.95 3.15
N GLN A 646 0.12 20.46 2.76
CA GLN A 646 0.87 19.52 3.58
C GLN A 646 2.34 19.93 3.65
N SER A 647 2.91 19.80 4.84
CA SER A 647 4.34 19.97 5.09
C SER A 647 4.92 18.71 5.70
N LEU A 648 6.06 18.25 5.20
CA LEU A 648 6.86 17.18 5.74
C LEU A 648 8.24 17.73 6.07
N LEU A 649 8.59 17.81 7.35
CA LEU A 649 9.90 18.20 7.86
C LEU A 649 10.59 16.95 8.40
N GLN A 650 11.85 16.73 8.05
CA GLN A 650 12.62 15.58 8.48
C GLN A 650 14.05 16.00 8.86
N TYR A 651 14.55 15.42 9.94
CA TYR A 651 15.95 15.52 10.34
C TYR A 651 16.48 14.14 10.69
N ASN A 652 17.64 13.81 10.18
CA ASN A 652 18.34 12.56 10.41
C ASN A 652 19.79 12.86 10.75
N ASN A 653 20.22 12.55 11.99
CA ASN A 653 21.58 12.79 12.43
C ASN A 653 22.60 11.77 11.92
N GLN A 654 22.16 10.61 11.39
CA GLN A 654 23.07 9.64 10.77
C GLN A 654 23.66 10.15 9.46
N SER A 655 22.87 10.88 8.68
CA SER A 655 23.29 11.56 7.45
C SER A 655 23.52 13.05 7.64
N ASP A 656 23.37 13.54 8.87
CA ASP A 656 23.39 14.97 9.25
C ASP A 656 22.62 15.88 8.27
N GLN A 657 21.42 15.40 7.91
CA GLN A 657 20.61 16.02 6.87
C GLN A 657 19.24 16.42 7.41
N TRP A 658 18.82 17.62 7.11
CA TRP A 658 17.40 17.97 7.21
C TRP A 658 16.78 18.20 5.85
N SER A 659 15.48 17.92 5.73
CA SER A 659 14.71 18.15 4.54
C SER A 659 13.31 18.67 4.84
N MET A 660 12.80 19.48 3.93
CA MET A 660 11.43 19.99 3.95
C MET A 660 10.78 19.73 2.59
N ASN A 661 9.60 19.16 2.60
CA ASN A 661 8.71 19.08 1.45
C ASN A 661 7.41 19.80 1.81
N TRP A 662 7.11 20.89 1.16
CA TRP A 662 5.86 21.63 1.30
C TRP A 662 5.05 21.49 0.02
N ARG A 663 3.74 21.20 0.15
CA ARG A 663 2.83 20.95 -0.97
C ARG A 663 1.52 21.68 -0.80
N PHE A 664 1.10 22.38 -1.85
CA PHE A 664 -0.28 22.78 -2.06
C PHE A 664 -0.88 21.86 -3.12
N ILE A 665 -2.02 21.27 -2.84
CA ILE A 665 -2.69 20.32 -3.72
C ILE A 665 -4.13 20.75 -3.90
N TRP A 666 -4.52 20.96 -5.16
CA TRP A 666 -5.90 21.08 -5.58
C TRP A 666 -6.22 19.95 -6.55
N GLN A 667 -6.97 18.97 -6.12
CA GLN A 667 -7.31 17.76 -6.88
C GLN A 667 -8.81 17.73 -7.11
N GLN A 668 -9.25 18.15 -8.31
CA GLN A 668 -10.66 18.18 -8.67
C GLN A 668 -11.22 16.76 -8.85
N SER A 669 -10.43 15.87 -9.46
CA SER A 669 -10.70 14.44 -9.63
C SER A 669 -9.39 13.65 -9.59
N ALA A 670 -9.46 12.32 -9.68
CA ALA A 670 -8.29 11.43 -9.65
C ALA A 670 -7.12 11.88 -10.55
N ALA A 671 -7.41 12.45 -11.71
CA ALA A 671 -6.40 12.77 -12.73
C ALA A 671 -6.38 14.27 -13.12
N THR A 672 -7.25 15.10 -12.53
CA THR A 672 -7.27 16.56 -12.77
C THR A 672 -6.87 17.30 -11.52
N GLY A 673 -5.77 18.03 -11.58
CA GLY A 673 -5.31 18.77 -10.41
C GLY A 673 -4.12 19.71 -10.66
N LEU A 674 -3.92 20.57 -9.66
CA LEU A 674 -2.80 21.49 -9.57
C LEU A 674 -1.96 21.13 -8.35
N TYR A 675 -0.66 21.03 -8.56
CA TYR A 675 0.31 20.73 -7.51
C TYR A 675 1.41 21.78 -7.51
N LEU A 676 1.60 22.43 -6.37
CA LEU A 676 2.75 23.29 -6.11
C LEU A 676 3.60 22.59 -5.06
N VAL A 677 4.85 22.34 -5.37
CA VAL A 677 5.76 21.62 -4.49
C VAL A 677 7.02 22.42 -4.27
N TYR A 678 7.37 22.64 -3.02
CA TYR A 678 8.66 23.21 -2.64
C TYR A 678 9.44 22.18 -1.82
N ASN A 679 10.64 21.85 -2.29
CA ASN A 679 11.56 21.00 -1.55
C ASN A 679 12.79 21.80 -1.17
N GLN A 680 13.28 21.53 0.03
CA GLN A 680 14.59 22.00 0.48
C GLN A 680 15.27 20.85 1.23
N THR A 681 16.53 20.61 0.87
CA THR A 681 17.40 19.67 1.57
C THR A 681 18.68 20.39 1.93
N GLN A 682 19.18 20.17 3.10
CA GLN A 682 20.46 20.71 3.55
C GLN A 682 21.24 19.60 4.25
N ASP A 683 22.48 19.44 3.82
CA ASP A 683 23.40 18.43 4.23
C ASP A 683 24.56 19.09 4.96
N TYR A 684 24.85 18.66 6.19
CA TYR A 684 25.89 19.24 7.03
C TYR A 684 27.12 18.33 7.16
N ASP A 685 27.09 17.12 6.54
CA ASP A 685 28.08 16.08 6.72
C ASP A 685 29.50 16.54 6.41
N GLY A 686 30.24 17.01 7.45
CA GLY A 686 31.68 17.26 7.46
C GLY A 686 32.21 18.28 6.44
N ILE A 687 31.35 19.00 5.72
CA ILE A 687 31.73 19.90 4.64
C ILE A 687 31.77 21.36 5.13
N PRO A 688 32.86 22.12 4.87
CA PRO A 688 32.95 23.51 5.28
C PRO A 688 31.82 24.41 4.74
N ILE A 689 31.25 24.04 3.58
CA ILE A 689 30.08 24.70 2.97
C ILE A 689 29.00 23.66 2.82
N PRO A 690 27.90 23.72 3.61
CA PRO A 690 26.81 22.76 3.53
C PRO A 690 26.19 22.73 2.12
N ASN A 691 25.98 21.53 1.57
CA ASN A 691 25.22 21.37 0.35
C ASN A 691 23.74 21.67 0.61
N SER A 692 23.17 22.59 -0.13
CA SER A 692 21.76 22.92 -0.04
C SER A 692 21.11 22.80 -1.42
N THR A 693 20.08 21.98 -1.51
CA THR A 693 19.26 21.87 -2.70
C THR A 693 17.88 22.47 -2.42
N LYS A 694 17.46 23.41 -3.27
CA LYS A 694 16.12 23.97 -3.24
C LYS A 694 15.46 23.69 -4.57
N SER A 695 14.26 23.13 -4.56
CA SER A 695 13.47 22.95 -5.78
C SER A 695 12.06 23.48 -5.61
N PHE A 696 11.55 24.05 -6.67
CA PHE A 696 10.15 24.42 -6.79
C PHE A 696 9.60 23.76 -8.04
N ALA A 697 8.51 23.03 -7.89
CA ALA A 697 7.83 22.39 -8.99
C ALA A 697 6.36 22.83 -9.05
N PHE A 698 5.91 23.14 -10.25
CA PHE A 698 4.53 23.40 -10.63
C PHE A 698 4.10 22.29 -11.57
N LYS A 699 2.99 21.62 -11.25
CA LYS A 699 2.38 20.63 -12.12
C LYS A 699 0.90 20.91 -12.25
N TYR A 700 0.41 20.88 -13.48
CA TYR A 700 -1.02 20.91 -13.78
C TYR A 700 -1.36 19.76 -14.74
N SER A 701 -2.37 18.97 -14.39
CA SER A 701 -2.91 17.90 -15.22
C SER A 701 -4.41 18.08 -15.41
N TYR A 702 -4.91 17.71 -16.59
CA TYR A 702 -6.33 17.77 -16.90
C TYR A 702 -6.78 16.51 -17.63
N LEU A 703 -7.85 15.88 -17.15
CA LEU A 703 -8.41 14.69 -17.75
C LEU A 703 -9.52 15.06 -18.73
N PHE A 704 -9.28 14.81 -19.99
CA PHE A 704 -10.30 14.84 -21.04
C PHE A 704 -10.92 13.46 -21.18
N ASP A 705 -12.23 13.36 -20.97
CA ASP A 705 -13.01 12.19 -21.31
C ASP A 705 -13.58 12.41 -22.72
N VAL A 706 -13.01 11.72 -23.72
CA VAL A 706 -13.28 12.00 -25.15
C VAL A 706 -14.58 11.35 -25.63
N MET A 707 -15.10 10.38 -24.88
CA MET A 707 -16.27 9.58 -25.28
C MET A 707 -17.48 9.78 -24.34
N ASN A 708 -17.64 10.97 -23.81
CA ASN A 708 -18.85 11.34 -23.08
C ASN A 708 -19.99 11.68 -24.02
#